data_a0e8e61d9dc1e94a4639f6369dcae66b
#
_entry.id   a0e8e61d9dc1e94a4639f6369dcae66b
#
_cell.length_a   1.000
_cell.length_b   1.000
_cell.length_c   1.000
_cell.angle_alpha   90.00
_cell.angle_beta   90.00
_cell.angle_gamma   90.00
#
_symmetry.space_group_name_H-M   'P 1'
#
loop_
_entity.id
_entity.type
_entity.pdbx_description
1 polymer ?
#
loop_
_entity_poly.entity_id
_entity_poly.type
_entity_poly.pdbx_seq_one_letter_code
_entity_poly.pdbx_strand_id
1 'polypeptide(L)'
;ESSMSKTRKIYVYTTETYKTKNWYKIGETTQETVEQRIKQQDKTGNPEPLDLVDWWVSPEVSDKELHKSLQELGFEKVRNEREWFEIPGGAQDVKKAYHKITHNSIRPNSFAMRKEQQECHDKCIASFEAGYDRFLFACVMRFGKTFTAYQTMKTLGYSNALILTAKPEVCTSWREDLEQHVDFEGYNFIDLRNMSREEIDLTQKNVFFSSFQYLEAESSVDKTWILDLDVDLVMVDEEHYGSKTNISDEILSHFEIARQIHISGTPYKSWRAGLFDQANSYFYTYKDSQLGSSPGPRMNIYSLDVAQEVAKVQRAGGYTEEDGFHIAKLFAAADGEFENESYVEDLMMRVFDPAGHIDKSVKLESPLRMKGVNKRNLDHVLVRVPNSVDSARALHTMLNRVLDDYEVILAAGQGGDAVTNVREVKNKIAANNKTVTITCGRFETGVTIPELGAVFLFDGGKSPESYNQMNFRASTPHKSEYWDKEDFYVFDFDPHRTLELVYVTSMMDKEAGQDMESVLGEFFEVAPVLVQAGVKFVQVKPSEVIDFYNTSISDMSTRFASEWGIRDCYDAKALAVLSNISASGKKKIERIIADNPDLEKGKLRKLIVGSLTSKSDQNEFKKTRQKLQAVLKRLPIAITVLGAVDLDSLLASDSSIFQDITGVTTEEYKHFLDVNIIDRDWQKDCIQHTSNKLLGIGQGSAAIWEVVNLYCNTTEASPGTPKFLADEILDKLPQEIWSDKTKTFCDPAFANGSFYFLIIDRLMEGLSEVIESPEERLKHIVENQVFIYDTNEVPRLFVRALAGRQYNLKQLNIKPNIYYNNALEEEFSMKFDVIVGNPPFNESTTSKHASSKKKGSANQSIQFIECSMSMLKPGGHIAFVTPDHLFRPTSRVRKRLTEGG
;
A
#
# COMPACT_ATOMS: atom_id res chain seq x y z
N GLU A 1 54.34 17.43 11.27
CA GLU A 1 54.18 16.51 10.11
C GLU A 1 54.13 15.08 10.62
N SER A 2 52.92 14.58 10.99
CA SER A 2 52.70 13.21 11.33
C SER A 2 52.66 12.42 10.03
N SER A 3 53.59 11.48 9.85
CA SER A 3 53.63 10.51 8.76
C SER A 3 52.34 9.69 8.82
N MET A 4 51.34 9.98 7.97
CA MET A 4 50.25 9.06 7.67
C MET A 4 50.90 7.77 7.10
N SER A 5 50.89 6.71 7.86
CA SER A 5 51.33 5.39 7.36
C SER A 5 50.43 5.05 6.18
N LYS A 6 51.03 4.91 5.01
CA LYS A 6 50.33 4.52 3.78
C LYS A 6 49.69 3.16 3.98
N THR A 7 48.35 3.12 4.14
CA THR A 7 47.62 1.89 4.40
C THR A 7 47.69 0.94 3.19
N ARG A 8 48.14 -0.30 3.41
CA ARG A 8 48.21 -1.34 2.38
C ARG A 8 46.79 -1.69 1.89
N LYS A 9 46.69 -1.89 0.59
CA LYS A 9 45.47 -2.37 -0.08
C LYS A 9 45.83 -3.57 -0.94
N ILE A 10 45.03 -4.63 -0.86
CA ILE A 10 45.06 -5.77 -1.79
C ILE A 10 44.10 -5.45 -2.94
N TYR A 11 44.49 -5.83 -4.14
CA TYR A 11 43.64 -5.71 -5.33
C TYR A 11 43.68 -7.01 -6.16
N VAL A 12 42.57 -7.27 -6.83
CA VAL A 12 42.38 -8.40 -7.75
C VAL A 12 41.94 -7.84 -9.10
N TYR A 13 42.68 -8.15 -10.15
CA TYR A 13 42.24 -7.76 -11.49
C TYR A 13 42.48 -8.90 -12.50
N THR A 14 41.86 -8.76 -13.67
CA THR A 14 41.96 -9.68 -14.79
C THR A 14 41.88 -8.92 -16.13
N THR A 15 41.81 -9.61 -17.24
CA THR A 15 41.44 -9.08 -18.56
C THR A 15 40.24 -9.85 -19.08
N GLU A 16 39.55 -9.35 -20.11
CA GLU A 16 38.41 -10.04 -20.70
C GLU A 16 38.73 -11.47 -21.12
N THR A 17 39.86 -11.67 -21.83
CA THR A 17 40.36 -12.99 -22.24
C THR A 17 40.76 -13.87 -21.04
N TYR A 18 41.38 -13.31 -20.01
CA TYR A 18 41.85 -14.10 -18.87
C TYR A 18 40.70 -14.50 -17.95
N LYS A 19 39.65 -13.69 -17.86
CA LYS A 19 38.42 -14.01 -17.13
C LYS A 19 37.77 -15.30 -17.63
N THR A 20 37.81 -15.57 -18.94
CA THR A 20 37.29 -16.82 -19.51
C THR A 20 38.10 -18.04 -19.09
N LYS A 21 39.34 -17.84 -18.65
CA LYS A 21 40.23 -18.88 -18.17
C LYS A 21 40.33 -18.96 -16.65
N ASN A 22 39.53 -18.16 -15.93
CA ASN A 22 39.61 -17.99 -14.49
C ASN A 22 40.96 -17.50 -13.97
N TRP A 23 41.69 -16.72 -14.77
CA TRP A 23 43.00 -16.21 -14.38
C TRP A 23 42.89 -14.82 -13.80
N TYR A 24 43.38 -14.66 -12.56
CA TYR A 24 43.33 -13.41 -11.81
C TYR A 24 44.71 -13.07 -11.26
N LYS A 25 45.03 -11.78 -11.32
CA LYS A 25 46.24 -11.26 -10.67
C LYS A 25 45.89 -10.66 -9.32
N ILE A 26 46.66 -11.07 -8.30
CA ILE A 26 46.52 -10.57 -6.93
C ILE A 26 47.81 -9.84 -6.56
N GLY A 27 47.66 -8.58 -6.15
CA GLY A 27 48.76 -7.74 -5.73
C GLY A 27 48.41 -6.77 -4.65
N GLU A 28 49.46 -6.05 -4.17
CA GLU A 28 49.27 -5.02 -3.15
C GLU A 28 49.70 -3.63 -3.61
N THR A 29 49.14 -2.58 -2.99
CA THR A 29 49.59 -1.21 -3.20
C THR A 29 49.40 -0.37 -1.92
N THR A 30 50.28 0.63 -1.78
CA THR A 30 50.16 1.66 -0.77
C THR A 30 49.80 3.03 -1.36
N GLN A 31 49.44 3.09 -2.64
CA GLN A 31 49.03 4.29 -3.31
C GLN A 31 47.68 4.79 -2.75
N GLU A 32 47.40 6.06 -2.98
CA GLU A 32 46.19 6.69 -2.49
C GLU A 32 44.93 5.98 -3.01
N THR A 33 44.91 5.63 -4.29
CA THR A 33 43.83 4.81 -4.88
C THR A 33 44.36 3.60 -5.61
N VAL A 34 43.57 2.53 -5.65
CA VAL A 34 43.93 1.29 -6.39
C VAL A 34 43.88 1.56 -7.90
N GLU A 35 42.99 2.38 -8.34
CA GLU A 35 42.82 2.75 -9.76
C GLU A 35 44.09 3.40 -10.31
N GLN A 36 44.77 4.24 -9.50
CA GLN A 36 46.08 4.79 -9.90
C GLN A 36 47.12 3.70 -10.16
N ARG A 37 47.15 2.70 -9.30
CA ARG A 37 48.07 1.54 -9.46
C ARG A 37 47.74 0.73 -10.71
N ILE A 38 46.45 0.44 -10.96
CA ILE A 38 45.99 -0.28 -12.15
C ILE A 38 46.34 0.49 -13.43
N LYS A 39 46.02 1.82 -13.48
CA LYS A 39 46.42 2.67 -14.62
C LYS A 39 47.91 2.71 -14.90
N GLN A 40 48.79 2.60 -13.88
CA GLN A 40 50.22 2.50 -14.07
C GLN A 40 50.62 1.16 -14.69
N GLN A 41 49.98 0.08 -14.30
CA GLN A 41 50.25 -1.25 -14.83
C GLN A 41 49.68 -1.41 -16.25
N ASP A 42 48.57 -0.81 -16.55
CA ASP A 42 47.92 -0.84 -17.87
C ASP A 42 48.74 -0.13 -18.96
N LYS A 43 49.53 0.88 -18.59
CA LYS A 43 50.46 1.58 -19.48
C LYS A 43 51.68 0.78 -19.92
N THR A 44 51.93 -0.39 -19.34
CA THR A 44 53.15 -1.18 -19.57
C THR A 44 53.00 -2.31 -20.58
N GLY A 45 52.27 -2.08 -21.68
CA GLY A 45 52.25 -2.98 -22.85
C GLY A 45 51.25 -4.13 -22.79
N ASN A 46 50.20 -4.01 -22.05
CA ASN A 46 49.11 -4.98 -22.06
C ASN A 46 48.26 -4.81 -23.36
N PRO A 47 48.02 -5.91 -24.12
CA PRO A 47 47.20 -5.86 -25.33
C PRO A 47 45.71 -5.69 -25.07
N GLU A 48 45.25 -5.90 -23.84
CA GLU A 48 43.87 -5.77 -23.39
C GLU A 48 43.82 -4.86 -22.14
N PRO A 49 42.73 -4.07 -21.98
CA PRO A 49 42.51 -3.28 -20.76
C PRO A 49 42.47 -4.17 -19.52
N LEU A 50 42.98 -3.64 -18.42
CA LEU A 50 42.89 -4.32 -17.12
C LEU A 50 41.54 -4.04 -16.48
N ASP A 51 40.81 -5.09 -16.10
CA ASP A 51 39.55 -5.08 -15.40
C ASP A 51 39.79 -5.26 -13.89
N LEU A 52 39.62 -4.21 -13.09
CA LEU A 52 39.71 -4.27 -11.63
C LEU A 52 38.46 -4.97 -11.08
N VAL A 53 38.60 -6.17 -10.58
CA VAL A 53 37.51 -7.02 -10.09
C VAL A 53 37.11 -6.66 -8.66
N ASP A 54 38.12 -6.49 -7.77
CA ASP A 54 37.86 -6.14 -6.36
C ASP A 54 39.12 -5.60 -5.69
N TRP A 55 38.93 -4.91 -4.55
CA TRP A 55 40.04 -4.49 -3.69
C TRP A 55 39.55 -4.23 -2.25
N TRP A 56 40.47 -4.31 -1.27
CA TRP A 56 40.15 -3.98 0.12
C TRP A 56 41.41 -3.52 0.87
N VAL A 57 41.18 -2.85 2.00
CA VAL A 57 42.23 -2.41 2.91
C VAL A 57 42.74 -3.61 3.69
N SER A 58 44.06 -3.83 3.69
CA SER A 58 44.73 -4.98 4.32
C SER A 58 46.00 -4.53 5.11
N PRO A 59 45.83 -4.01 6.33
CA PRO A 59 46.96 -3.54 7.09
C PRO A 59 47.87 -4.67 7.56
N GLU A 60 47.32 -5.83 7.83
CA GLU A 60 48.04 -6.97 8.48
C GLU A 60 48.52 -8.05 7.52
N VAL A 61 47.84 -8.23 6.40
CA VAL A 61 48.15 -9.31 5.45
C VAL A 61 48.77 -8.75 4.16
N SER A 62 49.93 -9.27 3.76
CA SER A 62 50.56 -8.94 2.50
C SER A 62 50.08 -9.85 1.34
N ASP A 63 50.31 -9.40 0.10
CA ASP A 63 50.04 -10.25 -1.08
C ASP A 63 50.81 -11.58 -1.07
N LYS A 64 52.02 -11.62 -0.52
CA LYS A 64 52.79 -12.83 -0.39
C LYS A 64 52.19 -13.87 0.55
N GLU A 65 51.66 -13.41 1.70
CA GLU A 65 50.95 -14.27 2.65
C GLU A 65 49.65 -14.77 2.03
N LEU A 66 48.96 -13.91 1.31
CA LEU A 66 47.72 -14.26 0.59
C LEU A 66 48.01 -15.28 -0.54
N HIS A 67 49.08 -15.11 -1.32
CA HIS A 67 49.49 -16.08 -2.33
C HIS A 67 49.81 -17.45 -1.71
N LYS A 68 50.45 -17.50 -0.54
CA LYS A 68 50.67 -18.75 0.19
C LYS A 68 49.35 -19.40 0.61
N SER A 69 48.41 -18.63 1.17
CA SER A 69 47.10 -19.13 1.55
C SER A 69 46.28 -19.66 0.37
N LEU A 70 46.39 -19.01 -0.80
CA LEU A 70 45.77 -19.49 -2.02
C LEU A 70 46.32 -20.86 -2.44
N GLN A 71 47.63 -21.04 -2.39
CA GLN A 71 48.25 -22.31 -2.70
C GLN A 71 47.88 -23.40 -1.68
N GLU A 72 47.79 -23.08 -0.40
CA GLU A 72 47.31 -24.00 0.64
C GLU A 72 45.83 -24.41 0.44
N LEU A 73 45.04 -23.60 -0.20
CA LEU A 73 43.66 -23.92 -0.59
C LEU A 73 43.53 -24.66 -1.93
N GLY A 74 44.69 -24.94 -2.58
CA GLY A 74 44.73 -25.73 -3.80
C GLY A 74 44.65 -24.93 -5.11
N PHE A 75 44.72 -23.60 -5.05
CA PHE A 75 44.73 -22.77 -6.27
C PHE A 75 46.14 -22.75 -6.89
N GLU A 76 46.23 -22.97 -8.18
CA GLU A 76 47.52 -23.09 -8.90
C GLU A 76 47.93 -21.76 -9.54
N LYS A 77 49.26 -21.52 -9.54
CA LYS A 77 49.80 -20.38 -10.28
C LYS A 77 49.78 -20.63 -11.77
N VAL A 78 49.43 -19.60 -12.54
CA VAL A 78 49.42 -19.65 -13.99
C VAL A 78 50.88 -19.63 -14.51
N ARG A 79 51.31 -20.70 -15.16
CA ARG A 79 52.64 -20.80 -15.82
C ARG A 79 53.82 -20.33 -14.96
N ASN A 80 53.81 -20.58 -13.65
CA ASN A 80 54.81 -20.12 -12.70
C ASN A 80 54.93 -18.59 -12.57
N GLU A 81 53.94 -17.84 -13.06
CA GLU A 81 53.85 -16.40 -12.85
C GLU A 81 53.64 -16.10 -11.36
N ARG A 82 54.40 -15.14 -10.81
CA ARG A 82 54.46 -14.94 -9.35
C ARG A 82 53.12 -14.44 -8.74
N GLU A 83 52.28 -13.75 -9.50
CA GLU A 83 51.12 -13.04 -9.00
C GLU A 83 49.80 -13.44 -9.68
N TRP A 84 49.85 -14.33 -10.68
CA TRP A 84 48.68 -14.82 -11.40
C TRP A 84 48.29 -16.22 -10.94
N PHE A 85 46.98 -16.41 -10.71
CA PHE A 85 46.39 -17.66 -10.25
C PHE A 85 45.18 -18.05 -11.07
N GLU A 86 44.98 -19.35 -11.21
CA GLU A 86 43.73 -19.90 -11.73
C GLU A 86 42.76 -20.06 -10.57
N ILE A 87 41.67 -19.22 -10.56
CA ILE A 87 40.72 -19.13 -9.46
C ILE A 87 39.32 -19.18 -10.01
N PRO A 88 38.63 -20.34 -10.04
CA PRO A 88 37.29 -20.49 -10.60
C PRO A 88 36.25 -19.59 -9.97
N GLY A 89 36.31 -19.33 -8.66
CA GLY A 89 35.40 -18.44 -7.93
C GLY A 89 35.82 -16.96 -7.93
N GLY A 90 36.91 -16.60 -8.68
CA GLY A 90 37.38 -15.21 -8.80
C GLY A 90 37.68 -14.55 -7.46
N ALA A 91 37.32 -13.29 -7.31
CA ALA A 91 37.60 -12.51 -6.09
C ALA A 91 37.02 -13.14 -4.81
N GLN A 92 35.94 -13.90 -4.88
CA GLN A 92 35.32 -14.57 -3.72
C GLN A 92 36.29 -15.61 -3.12
N ASP A 93 36.89 -16.39 -3.95
CA ASP A 93 37.88 -17.38 -3.48
C ASP A 93 39.18 -16.73 -2.95
N VAL A 94 39.58 -15.58 -3.51
CA VAL A 94 40.66 -14.76 -2.95
C VAL A 94 40.30 -14.26 -1.55
N LYS A 95 39.09 -13.83 -1.31
CA LYS A 95 38.59 -13.42 0.02
C LYS A 95 38.55 -14.57 1.01
N LYS A 96 38.19 -15.80 0.60
CA LYS A 96 38.26 -16.99 1.44
C LYS A 96 39.72 -17.25 1.90
N ALA A 97 40.69 -17.13 0.99
CA ALA A 97 42.09 -17.26 1.33
C ALA A 97 42.59 -16.18 2.30
N TYR A 98 42.12 -14.96 2.14
CA TYR A 98 42.37 -13.83 3.05
C TYR A 98 41.75 -14.06 4.44
N HIS A 99 40.50 -14.49 4.51
CA HIS A 99 39.80 -14.76 5.76
C HIS A 99 40.35 -16.02 6.48
N LYS A 100 40.94 -16.97 5.76
CA LYS A 100 41.64 -18.06 6.40
C LYS A 100 42.80 -17.55 7.25
N ILE A 101 43.48 -16.49 6.82
CA ILE A 101 44.58 -15.88 7.58
C ILE A 101 44.05 -15.04 8.75
N THR A 102 43.05 -14.18 8.49
CA THR A 102 42.59 -13.15 9.44
C THR A 102 41.55 -13.65 10.45
N HIS A 103 40.75 -14.62 10.06
CA HIS A 103 39.60 -15.11 10.85
C HIS A 103 39.61 -16.62 11.10
N ASN A 104 40.63 -17.32 10.60
CA ASN A 104 40.64 -18.79 10.58
C ASN A 104 39.37 -19.41 9.97
N SER A 105 38.84 -18.78 8.96
CA SER A 105 37.56 -19.14 8.27
C SER A 105 37.78 -19.12 6.76
N ILE A 106 37.16 -20.07 6.08
CA ILE A 106 37.11 -20.10 4.60
C ILE A 106 35.88 -19.40 4.02
N ARG A 107 35.24 -18.54 4.79
CA ARG A 107 34.05 -17.79 4.35
C ARG A 107 34.41 -16.47 3.66
N PRO A 108 33.70 -16.05 2.59
CA PRO A 108 34.13 -14.91 1.77
C PRO A 108 33.78 -13.54 2.36
N ASN A 109 32.84 -13.46 3.32
CA ASN A 109 32.29 -12.21 3.80
C ASN A 109 32.72 -11.90 5.24
N SER A 110 33.18 -10.68 5.50
CA SER A 110 33.61 -10.19 6.83
C SER A 110 33.18 -8.74 7.11
N PHE A 111 32.18 -8.22 6.35
CA PHE A 111 31.75 -6.85 6.53
C PHE A 111 31.08 -6.64 7.89
N ALA A 112 31.31 -5.47 8.50
CA ALA A 112 30.65 -5.07 9.74
C ALA A 112 29.23 -4.51 9.47
N MET A 113 28.42 -4.47 10.52
CA MET A 113 27.13 -3.77 10.46
C MET A 113 27.32 -2.28 10.13
N ARG A 114 26.48 -1.75 9.27
CA ARG A 114 26.36 -0.31 9.06
C ARG A 114 25.74 0.35 10.30
N LYS A 115 25.85 1.67 10.40
CA LYS A 115 25.35 2.44 11.55
C LYS A 115 23.87 2.12 11.86
N GLU A 116 23.00 2.19 10.85
CA GLU A 116 21.57 1.91 10.98
C GLU A 116 21.26 0.46 11.37
N GLN A 117 22.08 -0.49 10.90
CA GLN A 117 21.96 -1.89 11.30
C GLN A 117 22.38 -2.08 12.78
N GLN A 118 23.44 -1.40 13.20
CA GLN A 118 23.88 -1.41 14.59
C GLN A 118 22.82 -0.80 15.52
N GLU A 119 22.20 0.29 15.12
CA GLU A 119 21.11 0.93 15.89
C GLU A 119 19.90 -0.01 16.03
N CYS A 120 19.51 -0.69 14.96
CA CYS A 120 18.44 -1.68 14.99
C CYS A 120 18.77 -2.86 15.92
N HIS A 121 19.97 -3.41 15.78
CA HIS A 121 20.50 -4.48 16.60
C HIS A 121 20.50 -4.09 18.09
N ASP A 122 21.08 -2.94 18.43
CA ASP A 122 21.21 -2.49 19.83
C ASP A 122 19.84 -2.22 20.46
N LYS A 123 18.93 -1.63 19.70
CA LYS A 123 17.55 -1.42 20.14
C LYS A 123 16.79 -2.72 20.38
N CYS A 124 16.99 -3.71 19.51
CA CYS A 124 16.38 -5.03 19.68
C CYS A 124 16.87 -5.71 20.97
N ILE A 125 18.17 -5.69 21.23
CA ILE A 125 18.74 -6.24 22.45
C ILE A 125 18.19 -5.51 23.68
N ALA A 126 18.23 -4.18 23.71
CA ALA A 126 17.69 -3.38 24.80
C ALA A 126 16.19 -3.66 25.06
N SER A 127 15.41 -3.86 24.00
CA SER A 127 14.00 -4.23 24.13
C SER A 127 13.81 -5.59 24.78
N PHE A 128 14.59 -6.58 24.39
CA PHE A 128 14.54 -7.91 25.03
C PHE A 128 15.02 -7.89 26.48
N GLU A 129 16.02 -7.07 26.79
CA GLU A 129 16.48 -6.85 28.17
C GLU A 129 15.42 -6.14 29.03
N ALA A 130 14.63 -5.26 28.43
CA ALA A 130 13.50 -4.59 29.09
C ALA A 130 12.27 -5.51 29.30
N GLY A 131 12.32 -6.77 28.84
CA GLY A 131 11.30 -7.77 29.08
C GLY A 131 10.28 -7.95 27.93
N TYR A 132 10.48 -7.29 26.78
CA TYR A 132 9.68 -7.57 25.60
C TYR A 132 10.06 -8.94 25.02
N ASP A 133 9.08 -9.68 24.54
CA ASP A 133 9.28 -11.00 23.93
C ASP A 133 9.33 -10.93 22.41
N ARG A 134 8.90 -9.82 21.83
CA ARG A 134 8.82 -9.61 20.37
C ARG A 134 9.45 -8.29 19.99
N PHE A 135 10.11 -8.26 18.83
CA PHE A 135 10.67 -7.05 18.26
C PHE A 135 10.44 -7.01 16.75
N LEU A 136 10.10 -5.83 16.19
CA LEU A 136 9.83 -5.63 14.77
C LEU A 136 11.00 -4.93 14.07
N PHE A 137 11.57 -5.58 13.06
CA PHE A 137 12.45 -4.97 12.06
C PHE A 137 11.60 -4.44 10.89
N ALA A 138 11.14 -3.20 11.01
CA ALA A 138 10.36 -2.50 9.99
C ALA A 138 11.30 -1.75 9.03
N CYS A 139 12.04 -2.50 8.23
CA CYS A 139 13.13 -1.94 7.43
C CYS A 139 12.92 -2.17 5.94
N VAL A 140 13.08 -1.13 5.16
CA VAL A 140 12.98 -1.17 3.69
C VAL A 140 13.91 -2.24 3.08
N MET A 141 13.65 -2.63 1.86
CA MET A 141 14.51 -3.57 1.12
C MET A 141 15.96 -3.08 1.09
N ARG A 142 16.92 -4.02 1.17
CA ARG A 142 18.39 -3.78 1.23
C ARG A 142 18.91 -3.18 2.51
N PHE A 143 18.12 -3.06 3.52
CA PHE A 143 18.62 -2.77 4.86
C PHE A 143 19.62 -3.84 5.34
N GLY A 144 19.49 -5.09 4.88
CA GLY A 144 20.26 -6.24 5.35
C GLY A 144 19.66 -6.85 6.61
N LYS A 145 18.35 -6.97 6.63
CA LYS A 145 17.54 -7.49 7.75
C LYS A 145 18.01 -8.86 8.24
N THR A 146 18.27 -9.78 7.31
CA THR A 146 18.77 -11.14 7.60
C THR A 146 20.09 -11.09 8.36
N PHE A 147 21.05 -10.35 7.84
CA PHE A 147 22.35 -10.17 8.47
C PHE A 147 22.24 -9.55 9.87
N THR A 148 21.42 -8.51 10.02
CA THR A 148 21.18 -7.86 11.31
C THR A 148 20.52 -8.81 12.31
N ALA A 149 19.58 -9.64 11.89
CA ALA A 149 18.93 -10.65 12.72
C ALA A 149 19.95 -11.73 13.19
N TYR A 150 20.81 -12.18 12.30
CA TYR A 150 21.90 -13.11 12.66
C TYR A 150 22.92 -12.50 13.62
N GLN A 151 23.28 -11.24 13.42
CA GLN A 151 24.16 -10.53 14.37
C GLN A 151 23.51 -10.41 15.75
N THR A 152 22.20 -10.13 15.80
CA THR A 152 21.44 -10.07 17.04
C THR A 152 21.40 -11.43 17.73
N MET A 153 21.12 -12.52 16.99
CA MET A 153 21.16 -13.89 17.47
C MET A 153 22.53 -14.24 18.08
N LYS A 154 23.60 -13.91 17.38
CA LYS A 154 24.99 -14.16 17.81
C LYS A 154 25.33 -13.39 19.09
N THR A 155 24.99 -12.10 19.15
CA THR A 155 25.28 -11.24 20.30
C THR A 155 24.54 -11.72 21.56
N LEU A 156 23.29 -12.19 21.40
CA LEU A 156 22.50 -12.77 22.50
C LEU A 156 23.00 -14.17 22.93
N GLY A 157 23.96 -14.75 22.20
CA GLY A 157 24.54 -16.05 22.52
C GLY A 157 23.61 -17.23 22.27
N TYR A 158 22.57 -17.05 21.47
CA TYR A 158 21.59 -18.09 21.17
C TYR A 158 22.20 -19.23 20.34
N SER A 159 21.87 -20.46 20.70
CA SER A 159 22.39 -21.66 20.02
C SER A 159 21.44 -22.19 18.97
N ASN A 160 20.13 -22.06 19.20
CA ASN A 160 19.09 -22.56 18.30
C ASN A 160 18.13 -21.44 17.89
N ALA A 161 18.00 -21.24 16.60
CA ALA A 161 17.03 -20.31 16.06
C ALA A 161 16.15 -20.99 15.00
N LEU A 162 14.89 -20.54 14.87
CA LEU A 162 13.95 -21.01 13.87
C LEU A 162 13.53 -19.86 12.97
N ILE A 163 13.71 -20.00 11.66
CA ILE A 163 13.18 -19.09 10.67
C ILE A 163 11.85 -19.63 10.15
N LEU A 164 10.82 -18.84 10.29
CA LEU A 164 9.49 -19.10 9.74
C LEU A 164 9.14 -18.05 8.69
N THR A 165 8.74 -18.47 7.51
CA THR A 165 8.37 -17.58 6.41
C THR A 165 7.11 -18.05 5.70
N ALA A 166 6.37 -17.11 5.11
CA ALA A 166 5.33 -17.42 4.13
C ALA A 166 5.88 -17.67 2.72
N LYS A 167 7.19 -17.46 2.49
CA LYS A 167 7.84 -17.53 1.17
C LYS A 167 9.02 -18.49 1.19
N PRO A 168 8.79 -19.77 0.88
CA PRO A 168 9.84 -20.78 0.92
C PRO A 168 11.08 -20.48 0.05
N GLU A 169 10.91 -19.63 -0.96
CA GLU A 169 11.97 -19.26 -1.93
C GLU A 169 13.11 -18.47 -1.31
N VAL A 170 12.89 -17.81 -0.18
CA VAL A 170 13.93 -17.05 0.53
C VAL A 170 14.96 -17.93 1.25
N CYS A 171 14.72 -19.25 1.33
CA CYS A 171 15.60 -20.21 1.99
C CYS A 171 17.06 -20.07 1.55
N THR A 172 17.30 -19.95 0.25
CA THR A 172 18.65 -19.85 -0.32
C THR A 172 19.37 -18.60 0.19
N SER A 173 18.71 -17.44 0.20
CA SER A 173 19.34 -16.20 0.67
C SER A 173 19.63 -16.21 2.16
N TRP A 174 18.74 -16.78 2.99
CA TRP A 174 18.99 -16.96 4.42
C TRP A 174 20.17 -17.89 4.68
N ARG A 175 20.26 -18.99 3.93
CA ARG A 175 21.39 -19.92 4.01
C ARG A 175 22.70 -19.26 3.61
N GLU A 176 22.73 -18.57 2.47
CA GLU A 176 23.94 -17.92 1.97
C GLU A 176 24.43 -16.85 2.94
N ASP A 177 23.57 -16.02 3.49
CA ASP A 177 23.95 -15.01 4.48
C ASP A 177 24.58 -15.64 5.73
N LEU A 178 24.09 -16.78 6.21
CA LEU A 178 24.66 -17.50 7.34
C LEU A 178 25.98 -18.17 7.01
N GLU A 179 26.06 -18.89 5.88
CA GLU A 179 27.19 -19.75 5.54
C GLU A 179 28.38 -18.99 4.94
N GLN A 180 28.15 -17.80 4.39
CA GLN A 180 29.20 -17.02 3.73
C GLN A 180 29.89 -15.98 4.62
N HIS A 181 29.35 -15.67 5.79
CA HIS A 181 29.93 -14.65 6.68
C HIS A 181 30.75 -15.27 7.81
N VAL A 182 31.96 -14.74 8.06
CA VAL A 182 32.90 -15.24 9.09
C VAL A 182 32.31 -15.20 10.50
N ASP A 183 31.44 -14.24 10.81
CA ASP A 183 30.84 -14.08 12.13
C ASP A 183 29.93 -15.23 12.55
N PHE A 184 29.39 -15.97 11.59
CA PHE A 184 28.46 -17.07 11.84
C PHE A 184 29.11 -18.44 11.71
N GLU A 185 30.43 -18.49 11.75
CA GLU A 185 31.16 -19.77 11.82
C GLU A 185 30.68 -20.58 13.03
N GLY A 186 30.41 -21.86 12.83
CA GLY A 186 29.93 -22.77 13.86
C GLY A 186 28.42 -22.90 13.95
N TYR A 187 27.62 -22.10 13.21
CA TYR A 187 26.20 -22.34 13.04
C TYR A 187 25.93 -23.20 11.80
N ASN A 188 25.01 -24.16 11.92
CA ASN A 188 24.54 -25.01 10.84
C ASN A 188 23.19 -24.55 10.34
N PHE A 189 23.03 -24.36 9.03
CA PHE A 189 21.72 -24.09 8.43
C PHE A 189 21.00 -25.40 8.10
N ILE A 190 19.79 -25.58 8.65
CA ILE A 190 19.00 -26.80 8.54
C ILE A 190 17.64 -26.49 7.95
N ASP A 191 17.40 -26.93 6.72
CA ASP A 191 16.08 -26.85 6.09
C ASP A 191 15.21 -28.05 6.54
N LEU A 192 14.30 -27.79 7.48
CA LEU A 192 13.43 -28.80 8.08
C LEU A 192 12.45 -29.44 7.09
N ARG A 193 12.28 -28.87 5.93
CA ARG A 193 11.41 -29.43 4.87
C ARG A 193 12.02 -30.65 4.19
N ASN A 194 13.32 -30.84 4.32
CA ASN A 194 14.10 -31.84 3.62
C ASN A 194 14.83 -32.82 4.56
N MET A 195 14.65 -32.70 5.88
CA MET A 195 15.35 -33.52 6.88
C MET A 195 14.41 -34.12 7.89
N SER A 196 14.75 -35.30 8.40
CA SER A 196 14.07 -35.94 9.52
C SER A 196 14.75 -35.56 10.84
N ARG A 197 14.04 -35.77 11.97
CA ARG A 197 14.55 -35.47 13.32
C ARG A 197 15.85 -36.20 13.63
N GLU A 198 15.98 -37.45 13.19
CA GLU A 198 17.10 -38.33 13.47
C GLU A 198 18.39 -37.86 12.75
N GLU A 199 18.26 -37.09 11.68
CA GLU A 199 19.40 -36.55 10.92
C GLU A 199 19.99 -35.30 11.54
N ILE A 200 19.33 -34.72 12.58
CA ILE A 200 19.71 -33.42 13.15
C ILE A 200 20.50 -33.63 14.45
N ASP A 201 21.72 -33.12 14.51
CA ASP A 201 22.50 -33.04 15.74
C ASP A 201 22.10 -31.79 16.55
N LEU A 202 21.24 -31.98 17.54
CA LEU A 202 20.77 -30.92 18.42
C LEU A 202 21.84 -30.42 19.42
N THR A 203 23.02 -31.02 19.48
CA THR A 203 24.13 -30.55 20.32
C THR A 203 24.92 -29.41 19.67
N GLN A 204 24.73 -29.21 18.36
CA GLN A 204 25.35 -28.15 17.59
C GLN A 204 24.53 -26.86 17.65
N LYS A 205 25.13 -25.76 17.24
CA LYS A 205 24.40 -24.50 17.00
C LYS A 205 23.65 -24.59 15.68
N ASN A 206 22.34 -24.50 15.72
CA ASN A 206 21.50 -24.72 14.55
C ASN A 206 20.61 -23.51 14.23
N VAL A 207 20.51 -23.17 12.98
CA VAL A 207 19.50 -22.27 12.43
C VAL A 207 18.56 -23.10 11.57
N PHE A 208 17.39 -23.35 12.09
CA PHE A 208 16.33 -24.13 11.44
C PHE A 208 15.55 -23.22 10.48
N PHE A 209 15.15 -23.77 9.36
CA PHE A 209 14.29 -23.07 8.39
C PHE A 209 13.05 -23.90 8.07
N SER A 210 11.88 -23.27 8.10
CA SER A 210 10.63 -23.84 7.61
C SER A 210 9.72 -22.76 7.05
N SER A 211 8.63 -23.17 6.40
CA SER A 211 7.57 -22.25 5.98
C SER A 211 6.26 -22.59 6.66
N PHE A 212 5.40 -21.59 6.85
CA PHE A 212 4.07 -21.81 7.39
C PHE A 212 3.30 -22.82 6.56
N GLN A 213 3.35 -22.72 5.23
CA GLN A 213 2.66 -23.65 4.33
C GLN A 213 3.14 -25.11 4.49
N TYR A 214 4.43 -25.31 4.75
CA TYR A 214 4.96 -26.65 4.99
C TYR A 214 4.42 -27.24 6.29
N LEU A 215 4.33 -26.43 7.35
CA LEU A 215 3.81 -26.86 8.64
C LEU A 215 2.28 -27.07 8.63
N GLU A 216 1.57 -26.26 7.86
CA GLU A 216 0.11 -26.33 7.69
C GLU A 216 -0.34 -27.52 6.84
N ALA A 217 0.47 -27.92 5.85
CA ALA A 217 0.07 -28.94 4.88
C ALA A 217 -0.14 -30.32 5.54
N GLU A 218 -1.31 -30.91 5.35
CA GLU A 218 -1.55 -32.30 5.72
C GLU A 218 -0.62 -33.22 4.89
N SER A 219 0.15 -34.03 5.58
CA SER A 219 1.03 -35.01 4.92
C SER A 219 1.14 -36.28 5.76
N SER A 220 1.54 -37.38 5.13
CA SER A 220 1.86 -38.63 5.81
C SER A 220 3.13 -38.55 6.67
N VAL A 221 3.87 -37.46 6.58
CA VAL A 221 5.09 -37.18 7.35
C VAL A 221 4.68 -36.51 8.64
N ASP A 222 5.09 -37.07 9.78
CA ASP A 222 4.89 -36.43 11.08
C ASP A 222 5.81 -35.19 11.19
N LYS A 223 5.20 -34.04 11.38
CA LYS A 223 5.86 -32.73 11.53
C LYS A 223 5.68 -32.15 12.94
N THR A 224 4.97 -32.84 13.81
CA THR A 224 4.65 -32.33 15.17
C THR A 224 5.90 -32.08 15.98
N TRP A 225 6.94 -32.87 15.76
CA TRP A 225 8.24 -32.71 16.43
C TRP A 225 8.93 -31.36 16.14
N ILE A 226 8.60 -30.70 15.01
CA ILE A 226 9.13 -29.37 14.68
C ILE A 226 8.56 -28.32 15.65
N LEU A 227 7.29 -28.46 16.03
CA LEU A 227 6.62 -27.56 16.97
C LEU A 227 7.11 -27.77 18.42
N ASP A 228 7.78 -28.90 18.69
CA ASP A 228 8.38 -29.24 19.98
C ASP A 228 9.89 -28.90 20.04
N LEU A 229 10.45 -28.24 19.02
CA LEU A 229 11.86 -27.83 19.02
C LEU A 229 12.10 -26.77 20.10
N ASP A 230 13.12 -27.02 20.92
CA ASP A 230 13.61 -26.03 21.89
C ASP A 230 14.51 -25.01 21.17
N VAL A 231 13.94 -23.84 20.90
CA VAL A 231 14.64 -22.75 20.21
C VAL A 231 14.70 -21.51 21.09
N ASP A 232 15.81 -20.81 21.03
CA ASP A 232 16.05 -19.55 21.75
C ASP A 232 15.37 -18.37 21.06
N LEU A 233 15.30 -18.41 19.73
CA LEU A 233 14.86 -17.31 18.87
C LEU A 233 14.01 -17.82 17.71
N VAL A 234 12.90 -17.17 17.45
CA VAL A 234 12.12 -17.31 16.22
C VAL A 234 12.24 -16.05 15.38
N MET A 235 12.64 -16.19 14.12
CA MET A 235 12.71 -15.11 13.14
C MET A 235 11.54 -15.28 12.14
N VAL A 236 10.57 -14.39 12.19
CA VAL A 236 9.39 -14.42 11.32
C VAL A 236 9.64 -13.50 10.13
N ASP A 237 9.93 -14.07 8.98
CA ASP A 237 10.24 -13.32 7.76
C ASP A 237 8.97 -13.06 6.94
N GLU A 238 8.85 -11.84 6.43
CA GLU A 238 7.67 -11.34 5.73
C GLU A 238 6.39 -11.50 6.59
N GLU A 239 6.46 -11.00 7.79
CA GLU A 239 5.48 -11.10 8.86
C GLU A 239 4.03 -10.84 8.39
N HIS A 240 3.84 -9.91 7.46
CA HIS A 240 2.51 -9.53 6.95
C HIS A 240 1.80 -10.65 6.14
N TYR A 241 2.50 -11.68 5.69
CA TYR A 241 1.89 -12.81 4.98
C TYR A 241 1.45 -13.94 5.92
N GLY A 242 2.15 -14.13 7.04
CA GLY A 242 1.89 -15.23 7.99
C GLY A 242 1.00 -14.88 9.19
N SER A 243 0.96 -13.61 9.58
CA SER A 243 0.44 -13.18 10.87
C SER A 243 -1.07 -13.08 11.01
N LYS A 244 -1.86 -13.58 10.06
CA LYS A 244 -3.33 -13.40 10.07
C LYS A 244 -4.18 -14.62 9.76
N THR A 245 -3.58 -15.79 9.64
CA THR A 245 -4.36 -17.01 9.69
C THR A 245 -4.33 -17.52 11.12
N ASN A 246 -5.42 -18.06 11.63
CA ASN A 246 -5.48 -18.73 12.91
C ASN A 246 -4.36 -19.77 13.07
N ILE A 247 -3.89 -20.31 11.96
CA ILE A 247 -2.86 -21.34 11.85
C ILE A 247 -1.47 -20.77 12.10
N SER A 248 -1.15 -19.58 11.58
CA SER A 248 0.15 -18.95 11.85
C SER A 248 0.28 -18.56 13.32
N ASP A 249 -0.80 -18.03 13.92
CA ASP A 249 -0.83 -17.72 15.35
C ASP A 249 -0.74 -18.99 16.18
N GLU A 250 -1.38 -20.07 15.76
CA GLU A 250 -1.28 -21.39 16.40
C GLU A 250 0.15 -21.93 16.35
N ILE A 251 0.81 -21.89 15.19
CA ILE A 251 2.21 -22.30 15.05
C ILE A 251 3.12 -21.46 15.96
N LEU A 252 2.97 -20.14 15.95
CA LEU A 252 3.78 -19.26 16.79
C LEU A 252 3.52 -19.45 18.28
N SER A 253 2.33 -19.89 18.69
CA SER A 253 2.01 -20.18 20.09
C SER A 253 2.83 -21.33 20.69
N HIS A 254 3.31 -22.25 19.85
CA HIS A 254 4.23 -23.31 20.30
C HIS A 254 5.61 -22.77 20.73
N PHE A 255 5.97 -21.57 20.29
CA PHE A 255 7.25 -20.92 20.54
C PHE A 255 7.14 -19.67 21.43
N GLU A 256 6.12 -19.57 22.28
CA GLU A 256 5.90 -18.39 23.14
C GLU A 256 7.03 -18.12 24.14
N ILE A 257 7.81 -19.15 24.51
CA ILE A 257 8.96 -19.00 25.42
C ILE A 257 10.17 -18.40 24.69
N ALA A 258 10.29 -18.63 23.39
CA ALA A 258 11.36 -18.10 22.57
C ALA A 258 11.18 -16.59 22.33
N ARG A 259 12.29 -15.84 22.23
CA ARG A 259 12.25 -14.46 21.72
C ARG A 259 11.85 -14.46 20.25
N GLN A 260 11.18 -13.42 19.78
CA GLN A 260 10.72 -13.34 18.40
C GLN A 260 11.20 -12.05 17.73
N ILE A 261 11.84 -12.18 16.58
CA ILE A 261 12.14 -11.06 15.68
C ILE A 261 11.23 -11.18 14.47
N HIS A 262 10.32 -10.23 14.31
CA HIS A 262 9.46 -10.09 13.16
C HIS A 262 10.11 -9.17 12.14
N ILE A 263 10.17 -9.59 10.90
CA ILE A 263 10.92 -8.92 9.83
C ILE A 263 9.95 -8.57 8.71
N SER A 264 9.87 -7.28 8.35
CA SER A 264 9.07 -6.84 7.22
C SER A 264 9.63 -5.58 6.59
N GLY A 265 9.58 -5.52 5.27
CA GLY A 265 9.85 -4.29 4.50
C GLY A 265 8.64 -3.37 4.43
N THR A 266 7.45 -3.89 4.74
CA THR A 266 6.17 -3.22 4.59
C THR A 266 5.21 -3.63 5.70
N PRO A 267 5.52 -3.27 6.97
CA PRO A 267 4.83 -3.78 8.15
C PRO A 267 3.51 -3.05 8.46
N TYR A 268 2.82 -2.54 7.45
CA TYR A 268 1.61 -1.72 7.63
C TYR A 268 0.52 -2.42 8.44
N LYS A 269 0.39 -3.73 8.28
CA LYS A 269 -0.63 -4.54 8.97
C LYS A 269 -0.32 -4.71 10.44
N SER A 270 0.88 -5.15 10.76
CA SER A 270 1.30 -5.43 12.13
C SER A 270 1.40 -4.21 12.99
N TRP A 271 1.88 -3.12 12.41
CA TRP A 271 1.91 -1.82 13.07
C TRP A 271 0.51 -1.34 13.45
N ARG A 272 -0.46 -1.47 12.55
CA ARG A 272 -1.85 -1.09 12.80
C ARG A 272 -2.56 -2.01 13.78
N ALA A 273 -2.17 -3.27 13.85
CA ALA A 273 -2.74 -4.22 14.80
C ALA A 273 -2.30 -3.99 16.26
N GLY A 274 -1.40 -3.02 16.50
CA GLY A 274 -0.93 -2.68 17.85
C GLY A 274 -0.06 -3.74 18.50
N LEU A 275 0.46 -4.71 17.72
CA LEU A 275 1.35 -5.77 18.23
C LEU A 275 2.72 -5.24 18.60
N PHE A 276 3.10 -4.09 18.04
CA PHE A 276 4.38 -3.44 18.23
C PHE A 276 4.18 -1.95 18.50
N ASP A 277 5.03 -1.39 19.33
CA ASP A 277 5.12 0.02 19.66
C ASP A 277 6.54 0.57 19.41
N GLN A 278 6.80 1.80 19.79
CA GLN A 278 8.13 2.41 19.60
C GLN A 278 9.22 1.73 20.43
N ALA A 279 8.90 1.05 21.53
CA ALA A 279 9.88 0.40 22.40
C ALA A 279 10.35 -0.95 21.86
N ASN A 280 9.50 -1.66 21.12
CA ASN A 280 9.79 -2.98 20.56
C ASN A 280 9.77 -3.01 19.01
N SER A 281 10.12 -1.92 18.37
CA SER A 281 10.24 -1.83 16.91
C SER A 281 11.36 -0.89 16.49
N TYR A 282 11.92 -1.13 15.31
CA TYR A 282 12.86 -0.23 14.64
C TYR A 282 12.39 0.01 13.22
N PHE A 283 12.22 1.28 12.86
CA PHE A 283 11.81 1.71 11.54
C PHE A 283 13.00 2.27 10.77
N TYR A 284 13.19 1.76 9.55
CA TYR A 284 14.09 2.32 8.57
C TYR A 284 13.36 2.36 7.24
N THR A 285 12.80 3.52 6.94
CA THR A 285 11.89 3.74 5.82
C THR A 285 12.63 4.02 4.53
N TYR A 286 11.89 4.17 3.43
CA TYR A 286 12.49 4.60 2.16
C TYR A 286 13.12 6.00 2.28
N LYS A 287 12.46 6.92 3.00
CA LYS A 287 13.00 8.25 3.27
C LYS A 287 14.36 8.16 4.00
N ASP A 288 14.44 7.36 5.06
CA ASP A 288 15.68 7.15 5.81
C ASP A 288 16.79 6.59 4.91
N SER A 289 16.46 5.69 4.01
CA SER A 289 17.43 5.10 3.08
C SER A 289 17.96 6.11 2.05
N GLN A 290 17.15 7.09 1.65
CA GLN A 290 17.56 8.15 0.74
C GLN A 290 18.39 9.24 1.41
N LEU A 291 18.14 9.48 2.68
CA LEU A 291 18.90 10.44 3.51
C LEU A 291 20.14 9.81 4.16
N GLY A 292 20.29 8.49 4.07
CA GLY A 292 21.40 7.75 4.63
C GLY A 292 22.73 7.95 3.91
N SER A 293 23.77 7.30 4.41
CA SER A 293 25.15 7.44 3.92
C SER A 293 25.40 6.87 2.52
N SER A 294 24.52 6.02 2.03
CA SER A 294 24.62 5.37 0.71
C SER A 294 23.24 5.24 0.07
N PRO A 295 22.66 6.35 -0.40
CA PRO A 295 21.36 6.32 -1.02
C PRO A 295 21.37 5.48 -2.30
N GLY A 296 20.30 4.71 -2.49
CA GLY A 296 20.04 4.01 -3.75
C GLY A 296 19.43 4.94 -4.82
N PRO A 297 19.05 4.40 -5.98
CA PRO A 297 18.33 5.17 -7.00
C PRO A 297 17.06 5.81 -6.42
N ARG A 298 16.79 7.06 -6.82
CA ARG A 298 15.64 7.82 -6.35
C ARG A 298 14.37 7.39 -7.08
N MET A 299 13.29 7.19 -6.34
CA MET A 299 11.98 6.84 -6.86
C MET A 299 11.28 8.09 -7.45
N ASN A 300 10.75 7.95 -8.67
CA ASN A 300 9.92 8.96 -9.30
C ASN A 300 8.59 8.31 -9.68
N ILE A 301 7.49 8.81 -9.15
CA ILE A 301 6.15 8.23 -9.36
C ILE A 301 5.39 9.13 -10.35
N TYR A 302 4.95 8.53 -11.45
CA TYR A 302 4.08 9.16 -12.45
C TYR A 302 2.71 8.49 -12.40
N SER A 303 1.69 9.28 -12.11
CA SER A 303 0.29 8.84 -12.11
C SER A 303 -0.37 9.25 -13.41
N LEU A 304 -0.79 8.27 -14.20
CA LEU A 304 -1.37 8.46 -15.52
C LEU A 304 -2.88 8.22 -15.49
N ASP A 305 -3.63 9.13 -16.08
CA ASP A 305 -5.08 9.05 -16.14
C ASP A 305 -5.55 8.28 -17.39
N VAL A 306 -6.04 7.08 -17.18
CA VAL A 306 -6.68 6.24 -18.21
C VAL A 306 -8.19 6.10 -17.98
N ALA A 307 -8.78 6.98 -17.19
CA ALA A 307 -10.20 6.92 -16.84
C ALA A 307 -11.12 6.96 -18.07
N GLN A 308 -10.73 7.67 -19.13
CA GLN A 308 -11.53 7.74 -20.36
C GLN A 308 -11.55 6.40 -21.10
N GLU A 309 -10.42 5.68 -21.14
CA GLU A 309 -10.30 4.35 -21.75
C GLU A 309 -11.12 3.34 -20.98
N VAL A 310 -11.00 3.32 -19.67
CA VAL A 310 -11.79 2.45 -18.79
C VAL A 310 -13.29 2.75 -18.89
N ALA A 311 -13.69 4.01 -18.93
CA ALA A 311 -15.08 4.40 -19.09
C ALA A 311 -15.69 3.94 -20.41
N LYS A 312 -14.93 3.93 -21.52
CA LYS A 312 -15.38 3.40 -22.81
C LYS A 312 -15.69 1.91 -22.71
N VAL A 313 -14.80 1.14 -22.10
CA VAL A 313 -14.98 -0.31 -21.88
C VAL A 313 -16.16 -0.57 -20.95
N GLN A 314 -16.29 0.18 -19.88
CA GLN A 314 -17.41 0.04 -18.94
C GLN A 314 -18.76 0.31 -19.63
N ARG A 315 -18.87 1.35 -20.46
CA ARG A 315 -20.09 1.64 -21.22
C ARG A 315 -20.42 0.55 -22.23
N ALA A 316 -19.43 0.02 -22.93
CA ALA A 316 -19.61 -1.08 -23.87
C ALA A 316 -20.07 -2.38 -23.17
N GLY A 317 -19.58 -2.64 -21.94
CA GLY A 317 -19.97 -3.78 -21.11
C GLY A 317 -21.26 -3.60 -20.31
N GLY A 318 -21.98 -2.49 -20.46
CA GLY A 318 -23.23 -2.22 -19.74
C GLY A 318 -23.03 -1.87 -18.25
N TYR A 319 -21.83 -1.48 -17.85
CA TYR A 319 -21.53 -1.00 -16.48
C TYR A 319 -21.95 0.46 -16.32
N THR A 320 -22.39 0.81 -15.13
CA THR A 320 -22.80 2.17 -14.76
C THR A 320 -21.64 2.95 -14.14
N GLU A 321 -21.75 4.27 -14.02
CA GLU A 321 -20.76 5.11 -13.33
C GLU A 321 -20.64 4.75 -11.83
N GLU A 322 -21.66 4.10 -11.26
CA GLU A 322 -21.68 3.62 -9.88
C GLU A 322 -20.71 2.46 -9.61
N ASP A 323 -20.25 1.75 -10.66
CA ASP A 323 -19.31 0.64 -10.55
C ASP A 323 -17.87 1.09 -10.26
N GLY A 324 -17.57 2.39 -10.25
CA GLY A 324 -16.27 2.97 -9.97
C GLY A 324 -15.21 2.69 -11.04
N PHE A 325 -14.00 3.22 -10.82
CA PHE A 325 -12.85 2.99 -11.70
C PHE A 325 -12.24 1.61 -11.43
N HIS A 326 -12.22 0.73 -12.43
CA HIS A 326 -11.61 -0.60 -12.34
C HIS A 326 -10.76 -0.90 -13.57
N ILE A 327 -9.48 -0.56 -13.52
CA ILE A 327 -8.53 -0.86 -14.60
C ILE A 327 -8.45 -2.36 -14.90
N ALA A 328 -8.70 -3.23 -13.92
CA ALA A 328 -8.75 -4.67 -14.10
C ALA A 328 -9.82 -5.13 -15.13
N LYS A 329 -10.89 -4.36 -15.32
CA LYS A 329 -11.91 -4.65 -16.34
C LYS A 329 -11.39 -4.42 -17.76
N LEU A 330 -10.51 -3.43 -17.95
CA LEU A 330 -9.86 -3.18 -19.23
C LEU A 330 -8.98 -4.37 -19.64
N PHE A 331 -8.27 -4.96 -18.68
CA PHE A 331 -7.36 -6.09 -18.89
C PHE A 331 -8.04 -7.47 -18.67
N ALA A 332 -9.37 -7.53 -18.64
CA ALA A 332 -10.07 -8.81 -18.56
C ALA A 332 -9.72 -9.69 -19.76
N ALA A 333 -9.33 -10.94 -19.50
CA ALA A 333 -8.92 -11.89 -20.51
C ALA A 333 -9.41 -13.30 -20.16
N ALA A 334 -9.68 -14.10 -21.17
CA ALA A 334 -9.99 -15.51 -21.07
C ALA A 334 -9.24 -16.26 -22.17
N ASP A 335 -8.76 -17.46 -21.86
CA ASP A 335 -8.03 -18.32 -22.81
C ASP A 335 -6.82 -17.64 -23.50
N GLY A 336 -6.21 -16.65 -22.83
CA GLY A 336 -5.05 -15.91 -23.32
C GLY A 336 -5.38 -14.81 -24.34
N GLU A 337 -6.63 -14.41 -24.46
CA GLU A 337 -7.10 -13.31 -25.33
C GLU A 337 -7.85 -12.27 -24.49
N PHE A 338 -7.68 -10.99 -24.81
CA PHE A 338 -8.40 -9.90 -24.14
C PHE A 338 -9.86 -9.82 -24.59
N GLU A 339 -10.78 -9.66 -23.65
CA GLU A 339 -12.17 -9.34 -23.94
C GLU A 339 -12.32 -7.97 -24.62
N ASN A 340 -11.40 -7.05 -24.34
CA ASN A 340 -11.39 -5.68 -24.84
C ASN A 340 -10.11 -5.37 -25.62
N GLU A 341 -9.69 -6.27 -26.52
CA GLU A 341 -8.39 -6.26 -27.19
C GLU A 341 -8.05 -4.90 -27.82
N SER A 342 -8.99 -4.33 -28.60
CA SER A 342 -8.74 -3.05 -29.31
C SER A 342 -8.44 -1.87 -28.37
N TYR A 343 -9.07 -1.84 -27.19
CA TYR A 343 -8.81 -0.78 -26.21
C TYR A 343 -7.48 -0.98 -25.48
N VAL A 344 -7.11 -2.23 -25.19
CA VAL A 344 -5.80 -2.54 -24.59
C VAL A 344 -4.69 -2.26 -25.60
N GLU A 345 -4.86 -2.65 -26.86
CA GLU A 345 -3.89 -2.37 -27.93
C GLU A 345 -3.68 -0.87 -28.11
N ASP A 346 -4.77 -0.09 -28.19
CA ASP A 346 -4.70 1.37 -28.29
C ASP A 346 -3.94 1.99 -27.08
N LEU A 347 -4.18 1.49 -25.86
CA LEU A 347 -3.43 1.93 -24.69
C LEU A 347 -1.94 1.56 -24.79
N MET A 348 -1.60 0.34 -25.20
CA MET A 348 -0.22 -0.11 -25.32
C MET A 348 0.54 0.67 -26.43
N MET A 349 -0.13 0.94 -27.54
CA MET A 349 0.43 1.78 -28.62
C MET A 349 0.74 3.20 -28.13
N ARG A 350 -0.06 3.74 -27.21
CA ARG A 350 0.20 5.06 -26.62
C ARG A 350 1.30 5.00 -25.56
N VAL A 351 1.36 3.96 -24.76
CA VAL A 351 2.35 3.80 -23.69
C VAL A 351 3.74 3.57 -24.28
N PHE A 352 3.88 2.65 -25.22
CA PHE A 352 5.18 2.28 -25.81
C PHE A 352 5.51 3.05 -27.07
N ASP A 353 4.54 3.65 -27.75
CA ASP A 353 4.68 4.44 -28.99
C ASP A 353 5.69 3.87 -30.00
N PRO A 354 5.51 2.65 -30.49
CA PRO A 354 6.50 1.96 -31.32
C PRO A 354 6.73 2.64 -32.68
N ALA A 355 5.73 3.37 -33.20
CA ALA A 355 5.79 4.00 -34.53
C ALA A 355 6.20 5.48 -34.51
N GLY A 356 6.32 6.08 -33.35
CA GLY A 356 6.65 7.51 -33.25
C GLY A 356 5.53 8.44 -33.72
N HIS A 357 4.30 7.96 -33.82
CA HIS A 357 3.17 8.72 -34.32
C HIS A 357 2.25 9.13 -33.18
N ILE A 358 2.49 10.31 -32.61
CA ILE A 358 1.57 10.88 -31.64
C ILE A 358 0.38 11.48 -32.42
N ASP A 359 -0.79 10.90 -32.21
CA ASP A 359 -2.03 11.60 -32.48
C ASP A 359 -2.18 12.75 -31.45
N LYS A 360 -2.07 13.98 -31.90
CA LYS A 360 -2.17 15.18 -31.06
C LYS A 360 -3.52 15.32 -30.37
N SER A 361 -4.51 14.53 -30.75
CA SER A 361 -5.82 14.45 -30.08
C SER A 361 -5.80 13.62 -28.77
N VAL A 362 -4.71 12.89 -28.51
CA VAL A 362 -4.57 11.98 -27.39
C VAL A 362 -3.94 12.70 -26.20
N LYS A 363 -4.57 12.57 -25.05
CA LYS A 363 -4.15 13.22 -23.79
C LYS A 363 -3.06 12.48 -23.01
N LEU A 364 -2.71 11.25 -23.38
CA LEU A 364 -1.69 10.45 -22.69
C LEU A 364 -0.34 10.61 -23.40
N GLU A 365 0.65 11.18 -22.69
CA GLU A 365 2.04 11.23 -23.16
C GLU A 365 2.74 9.91 -22.86
N SER A 366 3.38 9.31 -23.87
CA SER A 366 4.16 8.07 -23.67
C SER A 366 5.31 8.30 -22.68
N PRO A 367 5.49 7.40 -21.69
CA PRO A 367 6.67 7.40 -20.81
C PRO A 367 7.99 7.49 -21.57
N LEU A 368 8.06 6.89 -22.76
CA LEU A 368 9.26 6.91 -23.61
C LEU A 368 9.58 8.31 -24.17
N ARG A 369 8.65 9.26 -24.11
CA ARG A 369 8.80 10.63 -24.65
C ARG A 369 8.78 11.71 -23.59
N MET A 370 8.37 11.39 -22.37
CA MET A 370 8.31 12.37 -21.27
C MET A 370 9.66 13.05 -21.06
N LYS A 371 9.63 14.37 -20.94
CA LYS A 371 10.79 15.15 -20.52
C LYS A 371 11.10 14.84 -19.05
N GLY A 372 12.37 14.71 -18.73
CA GLY A 372 12.82 14.40 -17.35
C GLY A 372 12.88 12.92 -17.03
N VAL A 373 12.38 12.03 -17.89
CA VAL A 373 12.57 10.57 -17.74
C VAL A 373 13.85 10.17 -18.47
N ASN A 374 14.78 9.55 -17.73
CA ASN A 374 15.99 8.98 -18.33
C ASN A 374 15.63 7.74 -19.14
N LYS A 375 15.84 7.77 -20.44
CA LYS A 375 15.42 6.71 -21.38
C LYS A 375 16.13 5.39 -21.15
N ARG A 376 17.36 5.40 -20.61
CA ARG A 376 18.09 4.18 -20.25
C ARG A 376 17.35 3.37 -19.18
N ASN A 377 16.62 4.04 -18.29
CA ASN A 377 15.78 3.37 -17.28
C ASN A 377 14.59 2.62 -17.90
N LEU A 378 14.24 2.91 -19.14
CA LEU A 378 13.16 2.27 -19.88
C LEU A 378 13.63 1.14 -20.80
N ASP A 379 14.93 0.86 -20.85
CA ASP A 379 15.46 -0.25 -21.65
C ASP A 379 15.00 -1.61 -21.06
N HIS A 380 14.91 -1.72 -19.73
CA HIS A 380 14.39 -2.92 -19.07
C HIS A 380 13.27 -2.54 -18.10
N VAL A 381 12.04 -2.92 -18.44
CA VAL A 381 10.85 -2.55 -17.67
C VAL A 381 10.12 -3.77 -17.14
N LEU A 382 9.50 -3.63 -15.97
CA LEU A 382 8.64 -4.61 -15.35
C LEU A 382 7.18 -4.13 -15.46
N VAL A 383 6.32 -4.98 -16.03
CA VAL A 383 4.91 -4.68 -16.21
C VAL A 383 4.09 -5.59 -15.32
N ARG A 384 3.27 -5.00 -14.46
CA ARG A 384 2.30 -5.72 -13.65
C ARG A 384 0.89 -5.56 -14.23
N VAL A 385 0.25 -6.69 -14.52
CA VAL A 385 -1.15 -6.76 -14.93
C VAL A 385 -2.02 -7.22 -13.77
N PRO A 386 -3.38 -7.11 -13.85
CA PRO A 386 -4.27 -7.70 -12.86
C PRO A 386 -3.94 -9.17 -12.59
N ASN A 387 -4.30 -9.68 -11.40
CA ASN A 387 -3.99 -11.04 -10.92
C ASN A 387 -4.66 -12.13 -11.78
N SER A 388 -4.28 -12.21 -13.04
CA SER A 388 -4.75 -13.16 -14.03
C SER A 388 -3.60 -13.59 -14.92
N VAL A 389 -3.38 -14.88 -14.99
CA VAL A 389 -2.41 -15.48 -15.93
C VAL A 389 -2.86 -15.25 -17.37
N ASP A 390 -4.17 -15.26 -17.61
CA ASP A 390 -4.72 -15.01 -18.95
C ASP A 390 -4.49 -13.58 -19.41
N SER A 391 -4.64 -12.59 -18.53
CA SER A 391 -4.27 -11.19 -18.82
C SER A 391 -2.78 -11.04 -19.14
N ALA A 392 -1.92 -11.73 -18.42
CA ALA A 392 -0.48 -11.69 -18.68
C ALA A 392 -0.12 -12.35 -20.02
N ARG A 393 -0.74 -13.48 -20.36
CA ARG A 393 -0.55 -14.16 -21.64
C ARG A 393 -1.08 -13.34 -22.83
N ALA A 394 -2.27 -12.75 -22.67
CA ALA A 394 -2.86 -11.88 -23.68
C ALA A 394 -1.96 -10.68 -23.96
N LEU A 395 -1.42 -10.05 -22.89
CA LEU A 395 -0.50 -8.91 -23.05
C LEU A 395 0.82 -9.35 -23.68
N HIS A 396 1.37 -10.50 -23.32
CA HIS A 396 2.57 -11.06 -23.93
C HIS A 396 2.39 -11.27 -25.45
N THR A 397 1.31 -11.90 -25.86
CA THR A 397 0.98 -12.10 -27.28
C THR A 397 0.84 -10.76 -28.02
N MET A 398 0.12 -9.81 -27.42
CA MET A 398 -0.07 -8.48 -27.99
C MET A 398 1.23 -7.72 -28.14
N LEU A 399 2.05 -7.63 -27.10
CA LEU A 399 3.31 -6.86 -27.14
C LEU A 399 4.33 -7.46 -28.09
N ASN A 400 4.40 -8.78 -28.22
CA ASN A 400 5.23 -9.45 -29.24
C ASN A 400 4.80 -9.09 -30.67
N ARG A 401 3.52 -8.74 -30.88
CA ARG A 401 3.01 -8.31 -32.18
C ARG A 401 3.30 -6.84 -32.49
N VAL A 402 3.30 -5.98 -31.45
CA VAL A 402 3.34 -4.53 -31.64
C VAL A 402 4.68 -3.89 -31.31
N LEU A 403 5.59 -4.60 -30.60
CA LEU A 403 6.91 -4.08 -30.24
C LEU A 403 8.03 -4.82 -30.97
N ASP A 404 8.73 -4.14 -31.85
CA ASP A 404 9.88 -4.71 -32.56
C ASP A 404 11.20 -4.56 -31.78
N ASP A 405 11.29 -3.56 -30.90
CA ASP A 405 12.54 -3.17 -30.21
C ASP A 405 12.75 -3.89 -28.86
N TYR A 406 11.73 -4.57 -28.34
CA TYR A 406 11.76 -5.18 -27.02
C TYR A 406 11.61 -6.70 -27.09
N GLU A 407 12.43 -7.43 -26.35
CA GLU A 407 12.14 -8.84 -26.00
C GLU A 407 11.06 -8.86 -24.92
N VAL A 408 9.94 -9.52 -25.19
CA VAL A 408 8.82 -9.62 -24.24
C VAL A 408 8.95 -10.93 -23.46
N ILE A 409 9.04 -10.83 -22.14
CA ILE A 409 9.26 -11.95 -21.22
C ILE A 409 7.98 -12.20 -20.43
N LEU A 410 7.39 -13.41 -20.56
CA LEU A 410 6.21 -13.80 -19.78
C LEU A 410 6.65 -14.44 -18.45
N ALA A 411 6.50 -13.69 -17.37
CA ALA A 411 6.83 -14.15 -16.01
C ALA A 411 5.56 -14.47 -15.20
N ALA A 412 4.62 -15.19 -15.83
CA ALA A 412 3.34 -15.59 -15.22
C ALA A 412 2.89 -16.96 -15.73
N GLY A 413 2.20 -17.72 -14.88
CA GLY A 413 1.69 -19.04 -15.24
C GLY A 413 2.76 -20.13 -15.36
N GLN A 414 2.41 -21.25 -16.01
CA GLN A 414 3.28 -22.39 -16.28
C GLN A 414 3.07 -22.88 -17.73
N GLY A 415 4.10 -23.45 -18.32
CA GLY A 415 4.05 -24.00 -19.69
C GLY A 415 4.13 -22.95 -20.79
N GLY A 416 4.32 -23.38 -22.05
CA GLY A 416 4.54 -22.50 -23.19
C GLY A 416 5.78 -21.62 -23.02
N ASP A 417 5.63 -20.32 -23.34
CA ASP A 417 6.71 -19.33 -23.24
C ASP A 417 6.90 -18.77 -21.83
N ALA A 418 6.19 -19.30 -20.84
CA ALA A 418 6.25 -18.79 -19.47
C ALA A 418 7.58 -19.14 -18.78
N VAL A 419 8.28 -18.11 -18.32
CA VAL A 419 9.48 -18.22 -17.50
C VAL A 419 9.07 -18.41 -16.03
N THR A 420 9.57 -19.50 -15.43
CA THR A 420 9.17 -19.90 -14.08
C THR A 420 10.17 -19.53 -12.98
N ASN A 421 11.41 -19.22 -13.36
CA ASN A 421 12.46 -18.89 -12.41
C ASN A 421 13.16 -17.57 -12.72
N VAL A 422 13.68 -16.93 -11.67
CA VAL A 422 14.35 -15.63 -11.72
C VAL A 422 15.62 -15.65 -12.56
N ARG A 423 16.36 -16.76 -12.52
CA ARG A 423 17.64 -16.89 -13.24
C ARG A 423 17.42 -16.80 -14.75
N GLU A 424 16.37 -17.41 -15.24
CA GLU A 424 16.01 -17.35 -16.65
C GLU A 424 15.60 -15.94 -17.08
N VAL A 425 14.83 -15.22 -16.25
CA VAL A 425 14.51 -13.79 -16.49
C VAL A 425 15.80 -12.98 -16.58
N LYS A 426 16.72 -13.15 -15.63
CA LYS A 426 18.03 -12.46 -15.63
C LYS A 426 18.83 -12.75 -16.89
N ASN A 427 18.87 -14.01 -17.33
CA ASN A 427 19.57 -14.40 -18.54
C ASN A 427 18.99 -13.73 -19.79
N LYS A 428 17.65 -13.67 -19.90
CA LYS A 428 16.98 -13.00 -21.01
C LYS A 428 17.23 -11.48 -20.99
N ILE A 429 17.21 -10.86 -19.84
CA ILE A 429 17.53 -9.42 -19.68
C ILE A 429 18.99 -9.16 -20.09
N ALA A 430 19.92 -9.96 -19.62
CA ALA A 430 21.35 -9.81 -19.96
C ALA A 430 21.65 -10.06 -21.46
N ALA A 431 20.85 -10.88 -22.12
CA ALA A 431 21.04 -11.21 -23.55
C ALA A 431 20.43 -10.17 -24.52
N ASN A 432 19.61 -9.24 -24.02
CA ASN A 432 18.87 -8.31 -24.85
C ASN A 432 19.08 -6.84 -24.43
N ASN A 433 19.08 -5.93 -25.39
CA ASN A 433 19.25 -4.50 -25.13
C ASN A 433 18.02 -3.87 -24.44
N LYS A 434 16.84 -4.40 -24.76
CA LYS A 434 15.56 -3.91 -24.20
C LYS A 434 14.63 -5.08 -23.92
N THR A 435 14.01 -5.06 -22.75
CA THR A 435 13.06 -6.12 -22.35
C THR A 435 11.82 -5.56 -21.67
N VAL A 436 10.67 -6.19 -21.92
CA VAL A 436 9.44 -5.98 -21.14
C VAL A 436 9.12 -7.29 -20.42
N THR A 437 9.25 -7.30 -19.10
CA THR A 437 8.91 -8.47 -18.29
C THR A 437 7.50 -8.32 -17.72
N ILE A 438 6.57 -9.22 -18.08
CA ILE A 438 5.17 -9.18 -17.67
C ILE A 438 4.94 -10.14 -16.52
N THR A 439 4.32 -9.66 -15.45
CA THR A 439 3.92 -10.45 -14.28
C THR A 439 2.50 -10.14 -13.83
N CYS A 440 1.86 -11.10 -13.17
CA CYS A 440 0.57 -10.92 -12.49
C CYS A 440 0.65 -11.24 -10.99
N GLY A 441 1.86 -11.26 -10.41
CA GLY A 441 2.10 -11.57 -9.00
C GLY A 441 3.38 -12.36 -8.73
N ARG A 442 3.89 -13.09 -9.72
CA ARG A 442 5.21 -13.74 -9.60
C ARG A 442 6.30 -12.67 -9.56
N PHE A 443 7.36 -12.89 -8.82
CA PHE A 443 8.47 -11.95 -8.65
C PHE A 443 8.15 -10.63 -7.92
N GLU A 444 7.04 -10.55 -7.21
CA GLU A 444 6.77 -9.41 -6.31
C GLU A 444 7.80 -9.34 -5.18
N THR A 445 8.39 -10.47 -4.80
CA THR A 445 9.37 -10.56 -3.72
C THR A 445 10.56 -11.45 -4.08
N GLY A 446 11.66 -11.29 -3.38
CA GLY A 446 12.84 -12.16 -3.50
C GLY A 446 13.67 -12.01 -4.78
N VAL A 447 13.36 -11.05 -5.64
CA VAL A 447 14.03 -10.87 -6.94
C VAL A 447 14.86 -9.60 -6.95
N THR A 448 16.11 -9.71 -7.31
CA THR A 448 17.03 -8.58 -7.51
C THR A 448 17.53 -8.60 -8.94
N ILE A 449 17.13 -7.60 -9.74
CA ILE A 449 17.55 -7.41 -11.13
C ILE A 449 18.01 -5.95 -11.27
N PRO A 450 19.33 -5.70 -11.29
CA PRO A 450 19.87 -4.33 -11.33
C PRO A 450 19.48 -3.53 -12.57
N GLU A 451 19.28 -4.19 -13.69
CA GLU A 451 18.97 -3.59 -14.99
C GLU A 451 17.55 -3.02 -15.07
N LEU A 452 16.62 -3.48 -14.22
CA LEU A 452 15.26 -2.92 -14.20
C LEU A 452 15.28 -1.45 -13.77
N GLY A 453 14.83 -0.57 -14.64
CA GLY A 453 14.80 0.87 -14.39
C GLY A 453 13.41 1.46 -14.21
N ALA A 454 12.35 0.74 -14.57
CA ALA A 454 10.98 1.20 -14.41
C ALA A 454 9.99 0.06 -14.16
N VAL A 455 8.87 0.43 -13.50
CA VAL A 455 7.71 -0.44 -13.26
C VAL A 455 6.47 0.22 -13.85
N PHE A 456 5.70 -0.54 -14.61
CA PHE A 456 4.41 -0.14 -15.17
C PHE A 456 3.29 -0.91 -14.47
N LEU A 457 2.38 -0.23 -13.81
CA LEU A 457 1.32 -0.83 -12.99
C LEU A 457 -0.04 -0.67 -13.66
N PHE A 458 -0.50 -1.70 -14.34
CA PHE A 458 -1.83 -1.79 -14.94
C PHE A 458 -2.82 -2.57 -14.09
N ASP A 459 -2.41 -3.07 -12.93
CA ASP A 459 -3.29 -3.71 -11.98
C ASP A 459 -4.03 -2.69 -11.11
N GLY A 460 -5.14 -3.10 -10.51
CA GLY A 460 -5.91 -2.28 -9.56
C GLY A 460 -5.68 -2.67 -8.09
N GLY A 461 -4.58 -3.34 -7.79
CA GLY A 461 -4.26 -3.82 -6.43
C GLY A 461 -4.04 -2.68 -5.46
N LYS A 462 -4.69 -2.74 -4.30
CA LYS A 462 -4.70 -1.68 -3.27
C LYS A 462 -3.98 -2.04 -1.98
N SER A 463 -3.23 -3.14 -1.98
CA SER A 463 -2.33 -3.50 -0.88
C SER A 463 -1.10 -2.59 -0.90
N PRO A 464 -0.85 -1.79 0.14
CA PRO A 464 0.36 -0.98 0.25
C PRO A 464 1.63 -1.84 0.21
N GLU A 465 1.57 -3.03 0.80
CA GLU A 465 2.68 -3.98 0.82
C GLU A 465 3.05 -4.42 -0.59
N SER A 466 2.08 -4.96 -1.33
CA SER A 466 2.28 -5.44 -2.70
C SER A 466 2.70 -4.30 -3.64
N TYR A 467 2.10 -3.13 -3.50
CA TYR A 467 2.46 -1.93 -4.27
C TYR A 467 3.92 -1.53 -4.06
N ASN A 468 4.35 -1.37 -2.81
CA ASN A 468 5.72 -0.97 -2.52
C ASN A 468 6.74 -2.07 -2.86
N GLN A 469 6.41 -3.33 -2.62
CA GLN A 469 7.27 -4.45 -3.02
C GLN A 469 7.52 -4.48 -4.53
N MET A 470 6.49 -4.21 -5.32
CA MET A 470 6.61 -4.13 -6.77
C MET A 470 7.45 -2.92 -7.20
N ASN A 471 7.18 -1.74 -6.66
CA ASN A 471 7.90 -0.51 -6.98
C ASN A 471 9.40 -0.64 -6.71
N PHE A 472 9.76 -1.22 -5.57
CA PHE A 472 11.16 -1.43 -5.20
C PHE A 472 11.91 -2.48 -6.05
N ARG A 473 11.25 -3.18 -6.98
CA ARG A 473 11.97 -4.06 -7.93
C ARG A 473 12.91 -3.26 -8.84
N ALA A 474 12.52 -2.04 -9.23
CA ALA A 474 13.36 -1.16 -10.03
C ALA A 474 14.39 -0.36 -9.22
N SER A 475 14.38 -0.44 -7.89
CA SER A 475 15.27 0.35 -7.03
C SER A 475 16.71 -0.20 -6.93
N THR A 476 17.04 -1.36 -7.54
CA THR A 476 18.39 -1.94 -7.45
C THR A 476 19.42 -1.04 -8.11
N PRO A 477 20.48 -0.59 -7.39
CA PRO A 477 21.57 0.14 -8.02
C PRO A 477 22.16 -0.65 -9.19
N HIS A 478 22.44 0.05 -10.26
CA HIS A 478 23.17 -0.48 -11.41
C HIS A 478 24.23 0.52 -11.81
N LYS A 479 25.42 0.05 -12.01
CA LYS A 479 26.52 0.87 -12.50
C LYS A 479 27.26 0.11 -13.57
N SER A 480 27.33 0.68 -14.75
CA SER A 480 28.11 0.20 -15.88
C SER A 480 28.93 1.32 -16.47
N GLU A 481 29.78 1.01 -17.44
CA GLU A 481 30.54 2.02 -18.18
C GLU A 481 29.63 3.08 -18.85
N TYR A 482 28.40 2.69 -19.23
CA TYR A 482 27.50 3.51 -20.04
C TYR A 482 26.29 4.03 -19.28
N TRP A 483 26.03 3.54 -18.05
CA TRP A 483 24.85 3.91 -17.30
C TRP A 483 25.05 3.73 -15.79
N ASP A 484 24.95 4.83 -15.07
CA ASP A 484 24.80 4.87 -13.61
C ASP A 484 23.34 5.18 -13.28
N LYS A 485 22.65 4.26 -12.59
CA LYS A 485 21.23 4.39 -12.28
C LYS A 485 21.04 5.25 -11.05
N GLU A 486 20.81 6.55 -11.28
CA GLU A 486 20.52 7.52 -10.23
C GLU A 486 19.05 7.56 -9.83
N ASP A 487 18.17 7.27 -10.78
CA ASP A 487 16.71 7.27 -10.61
C ASP A 487 16.10 5.94 -11.03
N PHE A 488 14.89 5.66 -10.54
CA PHE A 488 13.98 4.68 -11.11
C PHE A 488 12.57 5.24 -11.17
N TYR A 489 11.72 4.64 -12.02
CA TYR A 489 10.42 5.19 -12.33
C TYR A 489 9.30 4.19 -12.04
N VAL A 490 8.20 4.72 -11.49
CA VAL A 490 6.94 4.01 -11.31
C VAL A 490 5.89 4.72 -12.13
N PHE A 491 5.34 4.03 -13.12
CA PHE A 491 4.22 4.52 -13.93
C PHE A 491 2.96 3.79 -13.49
N ASP A 492 2.12 4.50 -12.74
CA ASP A 492 0.88 3.96 -12.21
C ASP A 492 -0.31 4.47 -13.03
N PHE A 493 -1.07 3.54 -13.58
CA PHE A 493 -2.22 3.84 -14.43
C PHE A 493 -3.55 3.89 -13.67
N ASP A 494 -3.49 3.86 -12.34
CA ASP A 494 -4.63 4.11 -11.46
C ASP A 494 -4.33 5.33 -10.56
N PRO A 495 -4.76 6.54 -10.96
CA PRO A 495 -4.45 7.77 -10.22
C PRO A 495 -5.05 7.80 -8.82
N HIS A 496 -6.20 7.12 -8.61
CA HIS A 496 -6.81 7.03 -7.29
C HIS A 496 -5.93 6.20 -6.34
N ARG A 497 -5.46 5.05 -6.80
CA ARG A 497 -4.55 4.22 -6.04
C ARG A 497 -3.24 4.92 -5.72
N THR A 498 -2.65 5.63 -6.69
CA THR A 498 -1.37 6.32 -6.49
C THR A 498 -1.42 7.24 -5.27
N LEU A 499 -2.40 8.13 -5.21
CA LEU A 499 -2.51 9.11 -4.13
C LEU A 499 -2.82 8.45 -2.78
N GLU A 500 -3.71 7.44 -2.78
CA GLU A 500 -4.05 6.66 -1.59
C GLU A 500 -2.82 5.95 -1.00
N LEU A 501 -2.07 5.24 -1.85
CA LEU A 501 -0.95 4.43 -1.39
C LEU A 501 0.28 5.28 -1.05
N VAL A 502 0.49 6.41 -1.71
CA VAL A 502 1.50 7.39 -1.33
C VAL A 502 1.23 7.93 0.08
N TYR A 503 -0.01 8.29 0.38
CA TYR A 503 -0.39 8.72 1.73
C TYR A 503 -0.10 7.64 2.77
N VAL A 504 -0.56 6.41 2.53
CA VAL A 504 -0.36 5.28 3.46
C VAL A 504 1.13 4.96 3.63
N THR A 505 1.91 5.01 2.56
CA THR A 505 3.36 4.77 2.62
C THR A 505 4.04 5.84 3.46
N SER A 506 3.71 7.10 3.26
CA SER A 506 4.31 8.21 4.02
C SER A 506 3.93 8.23 5.50
N MET A 507 2.79 7.63 5.88
CA MET A 507 2.41 7.52 7.30
C MET A 507 3.44 6.80 8.16
N MET A 508 4.24 5.91 7.58
CA MET A 508 5.32 5.20 8.30
C MET A 508 6.47 6.12 8.69
N ASP A 509 6.60 7.27 8.02
CA ASP A 509 7.63 8.29 8.32
C ASP A 509 7.16 9.29 9.38
N LYS A 510 5.91 9.19 9.84
CA LYS A 510 5.34 10.17 10.78
C LYS A 510 5.89 10.01 12.17
N GLU A 511 6.53 11.06 12.68
CA GLU A 511 6.95 11.15 14.07
C GLU A 511 5.82 11.67 14.98
N ALA A 512 5.97 11.48 16.29
CA ALA A 512 5.00 11.95 17.27
C ALA A 512 4.87 13.49 17.19
N GLY A 513 3.62 13.96 16.99
CA GLY A 513 3.32 15.39 16.90
C GLY A 513 3.56 16.06 15.54
N GLN A 514 4.08 15.33 14.55
CA GLN A 514 4.24 15.82 13.19
C GLN A 514 2.90 15.77 12.44
N ASP A 515 2.59 16.82 11.67
CA ASP A 515 1.41 16.83 10.79
C ASP A 515 1.69 16.10 9.46
N MET A 516 0.64 15.59 8.83
CA MET A 516 0.78 14.82 7.59
C MET A 516 1.23 15.66 6.39
N GLU A 517 0.99 16.96 6.39
CA GLU A 517 1.43 17.84 5.31
C GLU A 517 2.96 17.94 5.30
N SER A 518 3.58 18.10 6.46
CA SER A 518 5.03 18.06 6.61
C SER A 518 5.61 16.70 6.23
N VAL A 519 5.00 15.60 6.68
CA VAL A 519 5.46 14.23 6.36
C VAL A 519 5.44 13.99 4.86
N LEU A 520 4.36 14.35 4.18
CA LEU A 520 4.25 14.22 2.72
C LEU A 520 5.21 15.14 1.99
N GLY A 521 5.43 16.37 2.50
CA GLY A 521 6.41 17.31 1.95
C GLY A 521 7.82 16.71 1.94
N GLU A 522 8.26 16.16 3.07
CA GLU A 522 9.54 15.47 3.18
C GLU A 522 9.63 14.22 2.29
N PHE A 523 8.55 13.44 2.21
CA PHE A 523 8.49 12.27 1.33
C PHE A 523 8.64 12.67 -0.14
N PHE A 524 8.01 13.76 -0.59
CA PHE A 524 8.10 14.23 -1.96
C PHE A 524 9.48 14.77 -2.37
N GLU A 525 10.32 15.15 -1.42
CA GLU A 525 11.70 15.51 -1.70
C GLU A 525 12.52 14.31 -2.17
N VAL A 526 12.24 13.12 -1.64
CA VAL A 526 12.95 11.87 -1.97
C VAL A 526 12.20 10.99 -2.98
N ALA A 527 10.88 11.14 -3.09
CA ALA A 527 10.00 10.40 -4.00
C ALA A 527 8.96 11.34 -4.63
N PRO A 528 9.32 12.16 -5.61
CA PRO A 528 8.39 13.08 -6.23
C PRO A 528 7.24 12.32 -6.91
N VAL A 529 6.03 12.83 -6.73
CA VAL A 529 4.79 12.29 -7.30
C VAL A 529 4.24 13.29 -8.29
N LEU A 530 4.21 12.89 -9.57
CA LEU A 530 3.70 13.72 -10.66
C LEU A 530 2.38 13.12 -11.15
N VAL A 531 1.35 13.94 -11.16
CA VAL A 531 0.02 13.56 -11.67
C VAL A 531 -0.24 14.21 -13.01
N GLN A 532 -0.93 13.50 -13.88
CA GLN A 532 -1.30 14.01 -15.18
C GLN A 532 -2.40 15.06 -15.05
N ALA A 533 -2.12 16.27 -15.54
CA ALA A 533 -3.07 17.39 -15.64
C ALA A 533 -3.21 17.80 -17.12
N GLY A 534 -4.14 17.19 -17.83
CA GLY A 534 -4.28 17.33 -19.28
C GLY A 534 -3.10 16.68 -20.02
N VAL A 535 -2.31 17.49 -20.72
CA VAL A 535 -1.10 17.01 -21.45
C VAL A 535 0.19 17.20 -20.65
N LYS A 536 0.13 17.73 -19.43
CA LYS A 536 1.30 18.01 -18.60
C LYS A 536 1.27 17.15 -17.35
N PHE A 537 2.45 16.90 -16.81
CA PHE A 537 2.61 16.34 -15.47
C PHE A 537 2.93 17.44 -14.47
N VAL A 538 2.23 17.44 -13.35
CA VAL A 538 2.38 18.43 -12.30
C VAL A 538 2.72 17.72 -11.01
N GLN A 539 3.68 18.23 -10.25
CA GLN A 539 3.98 17.77 -8.90
C GLN A 539 2.74 17.95 -8.04
N VAL A 540 2.25 16.86 -7.46
CA VAL A 540 1.12 16.90 -6.53
C VAL A 540 1.54 17.60 -5.22
N LYS A 541 0.64 18.37 -4.62
CA LYS A 541 0.89 19.01 -3.34
C LYS A 541 0.49 18.08 -2.19
N PRO A 542 1.17 18.16 -1.04
CA PRO A 542 0.78 17.41 0.16
C PRO A 542 -0.70 17.55 0.54
N SER A 543 -1.22 18.78 0.52
CA SER A 543 -2.63 19.06 0.82
C SER A 543 -3.60 18.34 -0.13
N GLU A 544 -3.27 18.26 -1.42
CA GLU A 544 -4.11 17.58 -2.42
C GLU A 544 -4.18 16.06 -2.14
N VAL A 545 -3.06 15.47 -1.70
CA VAL A 545 -3.04 14.05 -1.30
C VAL A 545 -3.85 13.81 -0.04
N ILE A 546 -3.74 14.70 0.94
CA ILE A 546 -4.51 14.62 2.18
C ILE A 546 -6.01 14.73 1.89
N ASP A 547 -6.41 15.70 1.08
CA ASP A 547 -7.80 15.91 0.70
C ASP A 547 -8.35 14.71 -0.08
N PHE A 548 -7.55 14.18 -1.01
CA PHE A 548 -7.91 12.97 -1.74
C PHE A 548 -8.06 11.77 -0.81
N TYR A 549 -7.07 11.53 0.06
CA TYR A 549 -7.10 10.43 1.02
C TYR A 549 -8.32 10.53 1.94
N ASN A 550 -8.56 11.71 2.50
CA ASN A 550 -9.69 11.96 3.37
C ASN A 550 -11.05 11.75 2.65
N THR A 551 -11.12 12.05 1.37
CA THR A 551 -12.30 11.80 0.53
C THR A 551 -12.46 10.29 0.23
N SER A 552 -11.36 9.58 0.05
CA SER A 552 -11.31 8.15 -0.27
C SER A 552 -11.45 7.24 0.97
N ILE A 553 -11.28 7.77 2.17
CA ILE A 553 -11.28 7.00 3.44
C ILE A 553 -12.53 6.12 3.62
N SER A 554 -13.66 6.50 3.08
CA SER A 554 -14.85 5.67 3.20
C SER A 554 -14.74 4.39 2.39
N ASP A 555 -14.15 4.46 1.22
CA ASP A 555 -13.82 3.28 0.44
C ASP A 555 -12.74 2.46 1.17
N MET A 556 -11.81 3.13 1.87
CA MET A 556 -10.83 2.48 2.74
C MET A 556 -11.45 1.92 4.02
N SER A 557 -12.36 2.61 4.68
CA SER A 557 -13.03 2.04 5.86
C SER A 557 -13.87 0.82 5.47
N THR A 558 -14.42 0.81 4.26
CA THR A 558 -15.06 -0.36 3.67
C THR A 558 -14.05 -1.46 3.37
N ARG A 559 -12.85 -1.12 2.91
CA ARG A 559 -11.77 -2.09 2.67
C ARG A 559 -11.11 -2.52 3.96
N PHE A 560 -10.90 -1.63 4.90
CA PHE A 560 -10.48 -1.97 6.25
C PHE A 560 -11.49 -2.92 6.89
N ALA A 561 -12.76 -2.65 6.78
CA ALA A 561 -13.81 -3.52 7.24
C ALA A 561 -13.80 -4.87 6.50
N SER A 562 -13.57 -4.90 5.20
CA SER A 562 -13.55 -6.13 4.41
C SER A 562 -12.25 -6.94 4.54
N GLU A 563 -11.11 -6.28 4.74
CA GLU A 563 -9.80 -6.97 4.80
C GLU A 563 -9.37 -7.27 6.25
N TRP A 564 -9.87 -6.52 7.23
CA TRP A 564 -9.33 -6.51 8.59
C TRP A 564 -10.34 -6.80 9.72
N GLY A 565 -11.61 -6.48 9.52
CA GLY A 565 -12.63 -6.57 10.56
C GLY A 565 -13.57 -7.74 10.41
N ILE A 566 -13.72 -8.20 9.18
CA ILE A 566 -14.46 -9.40 8.93
C ILE A 566 -13.42 -10.51 8.83
N ARG A 567 -13.14 -11.19 9.96
CA ARG A 567 -12.53 -12.51 9.91
C ARG A 567 -13.39 -13.33 8.99
N ASP A 568 -13.00 -13.32 7.72
CA ASP A 568 -13.70 -14.06 6.71
C ASP A 568 -15.20 -14.08 6.94
N CYS A 569 -15.90 -13.04 6.43
CA CYS A 569 -17.33 -13.17 6.21
C CYS A 569 -17.67 -14.46 5.43
N TYR A 570 -16.74 -15.35 5.36
CA TYR A 570 -16.70 -16.67 4.72
C TYR A 570 -16.37 -17.81 5.67
N ASP A 571 -16.32 -17.58 7.00
CA ASP A 571 -16.69 -18.66 7.85
C ASP A 571 -18.17 -18.97 7.55
N ALA A 572 -18.33 -19.83 6.55
CA ALA A 572 -19.64 -20.16 6.03
C ALA A 572 -20.50 -20.86 7.10
N LYS A 573 -19.88 -21.41 8.16
CA LYS A 573 -20.61 -21.93 9.33
C LYS A 573 -21.21 -20.78 10.12
N ALA A 574 -20.44 -19.74 10.39
CA ALA A 574 -20.95 -18.57 11.11
C ALA A 574 -22.00 -17.81 10.31
N LEU A 575 -21.80 -17.60 9.00
CA LEU A 575 -22.82 -17.05 8.11
C LEU A 575 -24.06 -17.90 7.98
N ALA A 576 -23.94 -19.23 7.95
CA ALA A 576 -25.08 -20.14 7.92
C ALA A 576 -25.89 -20.13 9.22
N VAL A 577 -25.22 -19.92 10.36
CA VAL A 577 -25.91 -19.76 11.67
C VAL A 577 -26.67 -18.45 11.72
N LEU A 578 -26.10 -17.38 11.19
CA LEU A 578 -26.69 -16.02 11.21
C LEU A 578 -27.74 -15.77 10.12
N SER A 579 -27.78 -16.59 9.08
CA SER A 579 -28.71 -16.41 7.96
C SER A 579 -29.93 -17.31 8.07
N ASN A 580 -31.07 -16.84 7.55
CA ASN A 580 -32.30 -17.62 7.43
C ASN A 580 -32.26 -18.59 6.22
N ILE A 581 -31.10 -19.18 5.95
CA ILE A 581 -30.93 -20.19 4.91
C ILE A 581 -31.64 -21.47 5.33
N SER A 582 -32.24 -22.13 4.39
CA SER A 582 -32.95 -23.41 4.63
C SER A 582 -32.03 -24.48 5.25
N ALA A 583 -32.60 -25.40 6.00
CA ALA A 583 -31.82 -26.50 6.59
C ALA A 583 -31.07 -27.33 5.54
N SER A 584 -31.63 -27.47 4.34
CA SER A 584 -30.99 -28.11 3.20
C SER A 584 -29.79 -27.30 2.70
N GLY A 585 -29.94 -25.99 2.61
CA GLY A 585 -28.86 -25.06 2.23
C GLY A 585 -27.71 -25.08 3.23
N LYS A 586 -28.00 -25.08 4.52
CA LYS A 586 -27.00 -25.17 5.60
C LYS A 586 -26.16 -26.44 5.51
N LYS A 587 -26.82 -27.62 5.35
CA LYS A 587 -26.14 -28.90 5.16
C LYS A 587 -25.26 -28.94 3.92
N LYS A 588 -25.69 -28.29 2.81
CA LYS A 588 -24.85 -28.18 1.60
C LYS A 588 -23.61 -27.34 1.85
N ILE A 589 -23.75 -26.20 2.54
CA ILE A 589 -22.63 -25.33 2.87
C ILE A 589 -21.62 -26.08 3.76
N GLU A 590 -22.10 -26.75 4.82
CA GLU A 590 -21.26 -27.56 5.71
C GLU A 590 -20.47 -28.63 4.94
N ARG A 591 -21.15 -29.32 3.99
CA ARG A 591 -20.50 -30.34 3.16
C ARG A 591 -19.42 -29.74 2.25
N ILE A 592 -19.70 -28.60 1.62
CA ILE A 592 -18.73 -27.94 0.74
C ILE A 592 -17.48 -27.50 1.51
N ILE A 593 -17.66 -27.02 2.75
CA ILE A 593 -16.54 -26.64 3.61
C ILE A 593 -15.72 -27.87 4.01
N ALA A 594 -16.41 -28.96 4.39
CA ALA A 594 -15.75 -30.21 4.77
C ALA A 594 -14.99 -30.84 3.58
N ASP A 595 -15.54 -30.74 2.38
CA ASP A 595 -14.94 -31.31 1.17
C ASP A 595 -13.80 -30.42 0.57
N ASN A 596 -13.66 -29.16 1.02
CA ASN A 596 -12.70 -28.20 0.47
C ASN A 596 -12.03 -27.38 1.59
N PRO A 597 -11.34 -28.01 2.55
CA PRO A 597 -10.73 -27.34 3.70
C PRO A 597 -9.67 -26.31 3.30
N ASP A 598 -8.97 -26.54 2.19
CA ASP A 598 -7.82 -25.74 1.73
C ASP A 598 -8.14 -24.78 0.58
N LEU A 599 -9.42 -24.62 0.23
CA LEU A 599 -9.79 -23.78 -0.89
C LEU A 599 -9.70 -22.30 -0.52
N GLU A 600 -9.00 -21.51 -1.35
CA GLU A 600 -8.93 -20.06 -1.22
C GLU A 600 -10.33 -19.44 -1.04
N LYS A 601 -10.48 -18.58 -0.07
CA LYS A 601 -11.76 -18.01 0.41
C LYS A 601 -12.67 -17.44 -0.68
N GLY A 602 -12.08 -16.80 -1.69
CA GLY A 602 -12.81 -16.27 -2.84
C GLY A 602 -13.40 -17.38 -3.73
N LYS A 603 -12.68 -18.48 -3.89
CA LYS A 603 -13.10 -19.66 -4.66
C LYS A 603 -14.14 -20.47 -3.86
N LEU A 604 -13.93 -20.62 -2.56
CA LEU A 604 -14.90 -21.27 -1.66
C LEU A 604 -16.25 -20.53 -1.71
N ARG A 605 -16.24 -19.20 -1.70
CA ARG A 605 -17.46 -18.38 -1.85
C ARG A 605 -18.18 -18.65 -3.16
N LYS A 606 -17.48 -18.66 -4.29
CA LYS A 606 -18.08 -18.94 -5.59
C LYS A 606 -18.72 -20.33 -5.61
N LEU A 607 -18.05 -21.31 -5.01
CA LEU A 607 -18.55 -22.66 -4.84
C LEU A 607 -19.83 -22.70 -3.98
N ILE A 608 -19.85 -22.02 -2.85
CA ILE A 608 -21.01 -21.94 -1.96
C ILE A 608 -22.20 -21.29 -2.68
N VAL A 609 -21.99 -20.12 -3.27
CA VAL A 609 -23.06 -19.41 -3.99
C VAL A 609 -23.57 -20.21 -5.18
N GLY A 610 -22.68 -20.86 -5.95
CA GLY A 610 -23.06 -21.71 -7.09
C GLY A 610 -23.78 -22.99 -6.68
N SER A 611 -23.55 -23.49 -5.46
CA SER A 611 -24.16 -24.72 -4.94
C SER A 611 -25.54 -24.51 -4.33
N LEU A 612 -25.86 -23.29 -3.87
CA LEU A 612 -27.16 -22.94 -3.36
C LEU A 612 -28.15 -22.91 -4.52
N THR A 613 -28.95 -23.98 -4.65
CA THR A 613 -29.92 -24.18 -5.75
C THR A 613 -31.16 -23.30 -5.59
N SER A 614 -31.48 -22.86 -4.37
CA SER A 614 -32.61 -21.98 -4.08
C SER A 614 -32.21 -20.53 -4.24
N LYS A 615 -32.91 -19.76 -5.09
CA LYS A 615 -32.75 -18.29 -5.19
C LYS A 615 -33.02 -17.60 -3.84
N SER A 616 -33.87 -18.18 -3.00
CA SER A 616 -34.16 -17.68 -1.65
C SER A 616 -32.90 -17.77 -0.76
N ASP A 617 -32.22 -18.94 -0.74
CA ASP A 617 -31.01 -19.14 0.05
C ASP A 617 -29.83 -18.27 -0.44
N GLN A 618 -29.69 -18.11 -1.76
CA GLN A 618 -28.68 -17.20 -2.36
C GLN A 618 -28.92 -15.74 -1.94
N ASN A 619 -30.19 -15.32 -1.95
CA ASN A 619 -30.57 -13.97 -1.54
C ASN A 619 -30.36 -13.73 -0.04
N GLU A 620 -30.70 -14.70 0.81
CA GLU A 620 -30.48 -14.59 2.25
C GLU A 620 -28.98 -14.54 2.62
N PHE A 621 -28.16 -15.35 1.98
CA PHE A 621 -26.72 -15.30 2.16
C PHE A 621 -26.15 -13.92 1.74
N LYS A 622 -26.61 -13.41 0.59
CA LYS A 622 -26.20 -12.07 0.10
C LYS A 622 -26.64 -10.97 1.03
N LYS A 623 -27.86 -11.02 1.55
CA LYS A 623 -28.40 -10.02 2.49
C LYS A 623 -27.63 -9.99 3.80
N THR A 624 -27.34 -11.15 4.39
CA THR A 624 -26.60 -11.24 5.66
C THR A 624 -25.21 -10.63 5.52
N ARG A 625 -24.55 -10.89 4.40
CA ARG A 625 -23.25 -10.28 4.08
C ARG A 625 -23.36 -8.76 3.92
N GLN A 626 -24.34 -8.28 3.17
CA GLN A 626 -24.58 -6.83 3.01
C GLN A 626 -24.86 -6.15 4.35
N LYS A 627 -25.62 -6.83 5.22
CA LYS A 627 -25.91 -6.33 6.57
C LYS A 627 -24.64 -6.16 7.40
N LEU A 628 -23.74 -7.15 7.40
CA LEU A 628 -22.44 -7.09 8.07
C LEU A 628 -21.56 -5.95 7.53
N GLN A 629 -21.47 -5.82 6.22
CA GLN A 629 -20.69 -4.76 5.58
C GLN A 629 -21.25 -3.37 5.93
N ALA A 630 -22.57 -3.21 5.96
CA ALA A 630 -23.19 -1.95 6.35
C ALA A 630 -22.89 -1.55 7.80
N VAL A 631 -22.93 -2.52 8.73
CA VAL A 631 -22.54 -2.29 10.13
C VAL A 631 -21.13 -1.72 10.21
N LEU A 632 -20.17 -2.42 9.60
CA LEU A 632 -18.75 -2.04 9.69
C LEU A 632 -18.46 -0.69 9.04
N LYS A 633 -19.12 -0.36 7.92
CA LYS A 633 -19.03 0.95 7.28
C LYS A 633 -19.50 2.09 8.16
N ARG A 634 -20.58 1.87 8.90
CA ARG A 634 -21.27 2.92 9.67
C ARG A 634 -20.83 3.00 11.12
N LEU A 635 -19.96 2.06 11.53
CA LEU A 635 -19.48 2.00 12.90
C LEU A 635 -18.81 3.29 13.39
N PRO A 636 -17.91 3.95 12.62
CA PRO A 636 -17.34 5.23 13.04
C PRO A 636 -18.39 6.32 13.28
N ILE A 637 -19.49 6.31 12.52
CA ILE A 637 -20.60 7.24 12.72
C ILE A 637 -21.32 6.92 14.02
N ALA A 638 -21.62 5.64 14.27
CA ALA A 638 -22.24 5.20 15.52
C ALA A 638 -21.38 5.59 16.74
N ILE A 639 -20.08 5.35 16.68
CA ILE A 639 -19.11 5.75 17.73
C ILE A 639 -19.18 7.27 17.95
N THR A 640 -19.21 8.05 16.87
CA THR A 640 -19.26 9.51 16.92
C THR A 640 -20.55 10.01 17.58
N VAL A 641 -21.70 9.49 17.16
CA VAL A 641 -23.03 9.91 17.64
C VAL A 641 -23.23 9.49 19.09
N LEU A 642 -22.90 8.24 19.41
CA LEU A 642 -23.09 7.65 20.75
C LEU A 642 -22.01 8.06 21.75
N GLY A 643 -20.88 8.59 21.29
CA GLY A 643 -19.77 8.99 22.15
C GLY A 643 -19.08 7.82 22.84
N ALA A 644 -19.08 6.66 22.21
CA ALA A 644 -18.44 5.46 22.76
C ALA A 644 -16.92 5.64 22.84
N VAL A 645 -16.34 5.26 23.98
CA VAL A 645 -14.89 5.36 24.25
C VAL A 645 -14.20 4.00 24.18
N ASP A 646 -14.97 2.93 24.34
CA ASP A 646 -14.53 1.54 24.26
C ASP A 646 -15.66 0.62 23.80
N LEU A 647 -15.35 -0.66 23.60
CA LEU A 647 -16.31 -1.65 23.14
C LEU A 647 -17.48 -1.84 24.10
N ASP A 648 -17.23 -1.83 25.40
CA ASP A 648 -18.24 -2.04 26.42
C ASP A 648 -19.24 -0.87 26.47
N SER A 649 -18.74 0.35 26.37
CA SER A 649 -19.59 1.55 26.26
C SER A 649 -20.42 1.58 24.97
N LEU A 650 -19.86 1.07 23.85
CA LEU A 650 -20.60 0.95 22.61
C LEU A 650 -21.72 -0.08 22.71
N LEU A 651 -21.43 -1.25 23.28
CA LEU A 651 -22.42 -2.32 23.49
C LEU A 651 -23.51 -1.95 24.50
N ALA A 652 -23.19 -1.08 25.46
CA ALA A 652 -24.13 -0.53 26.45
C ALA A 652 -24.89 0.70 25.98
N SER A 653 -24.61 1.20 24.78
CA SER A 653 -25.24 2.41 24.24
C SER A 653 -26.70 2.19 23.82
N ASP A 654 -27.37 3.26 23.42
CA ASP A 654 -28.76 3.19 22.94
C ASP A 654 -28.87 2.32 21.70
N SER A 655 -29.49 1.13 21.88
CA SER A 655 -29.64 0.13 20.82
C SER A 655 -30.51 0.62 19.67
N SER A 656 -31.47 1.53 19.91
CA SER A 656 -32.30 2.08 18.86
C SER A 656 -31.53 3.03 17.95
N ILE A 657 -30.73 3.93 18.54
CA ILE A 657 -29.87 4.85 17.77
C ILE A 657 -28.78 4.06 17.04
N PHE A 658 -28.20 3.05 17.70
CA PHE A 658 -27.23 2.17 17.05
C PHE A 658 -27.84 1.46 15.84
N GLN A 659 -29.07 0.94 15.98
CA GLN A 659 -29.80 0.29 14.90
C GLN A 659 -30.16 1.24 13.74
N ASP A 660 -30.59 2.46 14.05
CA ASP A 660 -30.88 3.48 13.03
C ASP A 660 -29.65 3.82 12.18
N ILE A 661 -28.47 3.80 12.79
CA ILE A 661 -27.20 4.10 12.11
C ILE A 661 -26.67 2.88 11.36
N THR A 662 -26.58 1.73 12.01
CA THR A 662 -25.86 0.56 11.51
C THR A 662 -26.76 -0.48 10.83
N GLY A 663 -28.06 -0.44 11.10
CA GLY A 663 -29.04 -1.41 10.61
C GLY A 663 -29.15 -2.70 11.45
N VAL A 664 -28.43 -2.80 12.59
CA VAL A 664 -28.52 -3.92 13.53
C VAL A 664 -28.59 -3.41 14.97
N THR A 665 -29.16 -4.22 15.87
CA THR A 665 -29.17 -3.90 17.30
C THR A 665 -27.81 -4.13 17.95
N THR A 666 -27.57 -3.57 19.12
CA THR A 666 -26.35 -3.83 19.89
C THR A 666 -26.23 -5.31 20.29
N GLU A 667 -27.35 -6.02 20.52
CA GLU A 667 -27.36 -7.45 20.81
C GLU A 667 -26.98 -8.28 19.58
N GLU A 668 -27.50 -7.95 18.39
CA GLU A 668 -27.10 -8.58 17.13
C GLU A 668 -25.62 -8.34 16.86
N TYR A 669 -25.13 -7.12 17.09
CA TYR A 669 -23.72 -6.78 16.92
C TYR A 669 -22.80 -7.55 17.90
N LYS A 670 -23.22 -7.66 19.18
CA LYS A 670 -22.54 -8.48 20.15
C LYS A 670 -22.48 -9.95 19.74
N HIS A 671 -23.57 -10.46 19.15
CA HIS A 671 -23.59 -11.82 18.65
C HIS A 671 -22.57 -12.03 17.52
N PHE A 672 -22.40 -11.05 16.60
CA PHE A 672 -21.38 -11.10 15.56
C PHE A 672 -19.95 -11.16 16.13
N LEU A 673 -19.70 -10.49 17.25
CA LEU A 673 -18.44 -10.58 17.98
C LEU A 673 -18.25 -11.93 18.65
N ASP A 674 -19.30 -12.46 19.27
CA ASP A 674 -19.26 -13.71 20.04
C ASP A 674 -19.04 -14.94 19.14
N VAL A 675 -19.52 -14.91 17.90
CA VAL A 675 -19.29 -15.96 16.90
C VAL A 675 -18.03 -15.72 16.05
N ASN A 676 -17.19 -14.75 16.42
CA ASN A 676 -15.92 -14.39 15.75
C ASN A 676 -16.03 -14.01 14.27
N ILE A 677 -17.19 -13.54 13.82
CA ILE A 677 -17.31 -12.94 12.46
C ILE A 677 -16.61 -11.60 12.42
N ILE A 678 -16.73 -10.80 13.50
CA ILE A 678 -16.04 -9.54 13.66
C ILE A 678 -14.90 -9.74 14.65
N ASP A 679 -13.70 -9.34 14.26
CA ASP A 679 -12.52 -9.38 15.12
C ASP A 679 -12.65 -8.39 16.28
N ARG A 680 -12.62 -8.88 17.52
CA ARG A 680 -12.79 -8.05 18.73
C ARG A 680 -11.64 -7.06 18.92
N ASP A 681 -10.41 -7.45 18.63
CA ASP A 681 -9.25 -6.60 18.85
C ASP A 681 -9.22 -5.49 17.81
N TRP A 682 -9.46 -5.81 16.56
CA TRP A 682 -9.66 -4.79 15.53
C TRP A 682 -10.79 -3.81 15.89
N GLN A 683 -11.88 -4.33 16.46
CA GLN A 683 -12.99 -3.50 16.88
C GLN A 683 -12.61 -2.53 18.00
N LYS A 684 -11.85 -2.99 18.98
CA LYS A 684 -11.31 -2.14 20.06
C LYS A 684 -10.42 -1.05 19.47
N ASP A 685 -9.54 -1.39 18.51
CA ASP A 685 -8.66 -0.43 17.85
C ASP A 685 -9.44 0.59 17.04
N CYS A 686 -10.47 0.18 16.30
CA CYS A 686 -11.35 1.08 15.56
C CYS A 686 -12.06 2.08 16.50
N ILE A 687 -12.58 1.62 17.61
CA ILE A 687 -13.25 2.48 18.60
C ILE A 687 -12.22 3.45 19.20
N GLN A 688 -11.07 2.95 19.64
CA GLN A 688 -10.03 3.78 20.23
C GLN A 688 -9.52 4.85 19.27
N HIS A 689 -9.29 4.47 18.02
CA HIS A 689 -8.85 5.40 16.97
C HIS A 689 -9.89 6.49 16.70
N THR A 690 -11.15 6.11 16.56
CA THR A 690 -12.26 7.07 16.35
C THR A 690 -12.46 7.96 17.59
N SER A 691 -12.43 7.39 18.78
CA SER A 691 -12.54 8.10 20.03
C SER A 691 -11.41 9.12 20.22
N ASN A 692 -10.17 8.75 19.91
CA ASN A 692 -9.03 9.67 19.98
C ASN A 692 -9.19 10.86 19.03
N LYS A 693 -9.71 10.64 17.83
CA LYS A 693 -10.02 11.75 16.89
C LYS A 693 -11.11 12.68 17.45
N LEU A 694 -12.13 12.10 18.08
CA LEU A 694 -13.20 12.89 18.70
C LEU A 694 -12.71 13.77 19.86
N LEU A 695 -11.71 13.32 20.63
CA LEU A 695 -11.11 14.10 21.70
C LEU A 695 -10.37 15.36 21.20
N GLY A 696 -9.89 15.36 19.97
CA GLY A 696 -9.24 16.51 19.33
C GLY A 696 -10.22 17.59 18.85
N ILE A 697 -11.50 17.30 18.74
CA ILE A 697 -12.53 18.25 18.26
C ILE A 697 -12.76 19.35 19.32
N GLY A 698 -12.83 20.59 18.85
CA GLY A 698 -12.97 21.77 19.72
C GLY A 698 -11.64 22.39 20.18
N GLN A 699 -10.52 21.71 19.95
CA GLN A 699 -9.18 22.21 20.29
C GLN A 699 -8.43 22.83 19.09
N GLY A 700 -9.02 22.76 17.90
CA GLY A 700 -8.49 23.34 16.66
C GLY A 700 -9.32 22.93 15.44
N SER A 701 -9.34 23.78 14.40
CA SER A 701 -10.18 23.59 13.21
C SER A 701 -9.84 22.34 12.38
N ALA A 702 -8.63 21.79 12.50
CA ALA A 702 -8.21 20.65 11.68
C ALA A 702 -8.84 19.31 12.11
N ALA A 703 -9.02 19.09 13.41
CA ALA A 703 -9.48 17.80 13.94
C ALA A 703 -10.90 17.42 13.51
N ILE A 704 -11.79 18.40 13.36
CA ILE A 704 -13.17 18.15 12.92
C ILE A 704 -13.22 17.54 11.52
N TRP A 705 -12.33 17.97 10.62
CA TRP A 705 -12.34 17.55 9.23
C TRP A 705 -11.96 16.09 9.05
N GLU A 706 -11.13 15.54 9.95
CA GLU A 706 -10.85 14.11 9.97
C GLU A 706 -12.11 13.28 10.23
N VAL A 707 -13.02 13.79 11.05
CA VAL A 707 -14.27 13.09 11.39
C VAL A 707 -15.37 13.37 10.36
N VAL A 708 -15.48 14.61 9.87
CA VAL A 708 -16.44 14.97 8.79
C VAL A 708 -16.16 14.13 7.54
N ASN A 709 -14.91 13.92 7.23
CA ASN A 709 -14.51 13.11 6.08
C ASN A 709 -14.77 11.60 6.28
N LEU A 710 -14.85 11.09 7.52
CA LEU A 710 -15.30 9.70 7.77
C LEU A 710 -16.73 9.44 7.28
N TYR A 711 -17.52 10.48 7.14
CA TYR A 711 -18.90 10.36 6.66
C TYR A 711 -19.01 10.34 5.13
N CYS A 712 -18.02 10.87 4.41
CA CYS A 712 -18.05 11.04 2.98
C CYS A 712 -18.26 9.75 2.23
N ASN A 713 -19.21 9.00 2.21
CA ASN A 713 -19.55 7.77 1.44
C ASN A 713 -20.24 6.68 2.27
N THR A 714 -20.83 7.02 3.39
CA THR A 714 -21.59 6.03 4.18
C THR A 714 -22.98 5.78 3.60
N THR A 715 -23.44 6.64 2.69
CA THR A 715 -24.73 6.49 2.00
C THR A 715 -24.51 6.51 0.49
N GLU A 716 -25.00 5.47 -0.21
CA GLU A 716 -24.90 5.35 -1.67
C GLU A 716 -25.65 6.48 -2.43
N ALA A 717 -26.55 7.18 -1.75
CA ALA A 717 -27.46 8.16 -2.34
C ALA A 717 -26.97 9.61 -2.28
N SER A 718 -26.09 9.97 -1.36
CA SER A 718 -25.62 11.35 -1.19
C SER A 718 -24.19 11.35 -0.64
N PRO A 719 -23.18 11.31 -1.51
CA PRO A 719 -21.81 11.42 -1.07
C PRO A 719 -21.57 12.78 -0.43
N GLY A 720 -20.91 12.82 0.72
CA GLY A 720 -20.52 14.06 1.36
C GLY A 720 -19.59 14.89 0.47
N THR A 721 -19.63 16.20 0.62
CA THR A 721 -18.75 17.09 -0.15
C THR A 721 -17.41 17.21 0.55
N PRO A 722 -16.29 16.97 -0.15
CA PRO A 722 -14.96 17.19 0.41
C PRO A 722 -14.74 18.65 0.81
N LYS A 723 -13.94 18.86 1.86
CA LYS A 723 -13.62 20.21 2.35
C LYS A 723 -13.12 21.15 1.26
N PHE A 724 -12.13 20.70 0.48
CA PHE A 724 -11.51 21.54 -0.55
C PHE A 724 -12.52 21.99 -1.63
N LEU A 725 -13.44 21.10 -2.04
CA LEU A 725 -14.47 21.42 -3.03
C LEU A 725 -15.52 22.37 -2.44
N ALA A 726 -15.93 22.16 -1.20
CA ALA A 726 -16.84 23.07 -0.50
C ALA A 726 -16.21 24.46 -0.30
N ASP A 727 -14.91 24.53 0.05
CA ASP A 727 -14.16 25.80 0.12
C ASP A 727 -14.13 26.51 -1.23
N GLU A 728 -13.79 25.82 -2.31
CA GLU A 728 -13.74 26.38 -3.66
C GLU A 728 -15.10 26.95 -4.10
N ILE A 729 -16.18 26.27 -3.77
CA ILE A 729 -17.55 26.73 -4.05
C ILE A 729 -17.87 28.00 -3.27
N LEU A 730 -17.56 28.01 -1.97
CA LEU A 730 -17.79 29.17 -1.12
C LEU A 730 -16.93 30.38 -1.50
N ASP A 731 -15.71 30.17 -2.04
CA ASP A 731 -14.83 31.22 -2.53
C ASP A 731 -15.38 31.96 -3.76
N LYS A 732 -16.33 31.36 -4.48
CA LYS A 732 -17.00 31.99 -5.62
C LYS A 732 -18.14 32.94 -5.21
N LEU A 733 -18.52 32.91 -3.96
CA LEU A 733 -19.54 33.80 -3.43
C LEU A 733 -18.97 35.20 -3.15
N PRO A 734 -19.82 36.27 -3.21
CA PRO A 734 -19.38 37.61 -2.89
C PRO A 734 -18.81 37.72 -1.48
N GLN A 735 -17.67 38.38 -1.33
CA GLN A 735 -16.97 38.42 -0.04
C GLN A 735 -17.70 39.21 1.07
N GLU A 736 -18.51 40.19 0.66
CA GLU A 736 -19.33 41.03 1.57
C GLU A 736 -20.36 40.27 2.36
N ILE A 737 -20.82 39.12 1.88
CA ILE A 737 -21.83 38.32 2.61
C ILE A 737 -21.30 37.77 3.94
N TRP A 738 -19.99 37.56 4.06
CA TRP A 738 -19.37 36.98 5.26
C TRP A 738 -19.28 37.95 6.43
N SER A 739 -19.34 39.25 6.16
CA SER A 739 -19.33 40.33 7.18
C SER A 739 -20.68 40.92 7.49
N ASP A 740 -21.75 40.38 6.90
CA ASP A 740 -23.14 40.88 7.11
C ASP A 740 -23.94 39.95 8.05
N LYS A 741 -24.18 40.38 9.26
CA LYS A 741 -24.94 39.62 10.27
C LYS A 741 -26.42 39.37 9.93
N THR A 742 -26.96 39.97 8.87
CA THR A 742 -28.34 39.78 8.42
C THR A 742 -28.52 38.70 7.36
N LYS A 743 -27.41 38.25 6.74
CA LYS A 743 -27.43 37.23 5.70
C LYS A 743 -27.74 35.85 6.27
N THR A 744 -28.59 35.14 5.57
CA THR A 744 -29.01 33.78 5.92
C THR A 744 -28.57 32.77 4.87
N PHE A 745 -28.10 31.63 5.33
CA PHE A 745 -27.50 30.57 4.55
C PHE A 745 -28.32 29.27 4.71
N CYS A 746 -28.51 28.55 3.61
CA CYS A 746 -29.22 27.28 3.63
C CYS A 746 -28.41 26.20 2.86
N ASP A 747 -28.33 25.00 3.43
CA ASP A 747 -27.95 23.78 2.71
C ASP A 747 -29.14 22.81 2.75
N PRO A 748 -29.84 22.59 1.62
CA PRO A 748 -31.06 21.78 1.58
C PRO A 748 -30.80 20.26 1.51
N ALA A 749 -29.51 19.83 1.43
CA ALA A 749 -29.09 18.42 1.37
C ALA A 749 -27.69 18.27 1.95
N PHE A 750 -27.54 18.53 3.25
CA PHE A 750 -26.24 18.78 3.87
C PHE A 750 -25.32 17.54 4.06
N ALA A 751 -25.83 16.32 3.95
CA ALA A 751 -25.07 15.07 4.09
C ALA A 751 -24.08 15.05 5.27
N ASN A 752 -22.76 15.22 5.03
CA ASN A 752 -21.72 15.25 6.06
C ASN A 752 -21.55 16.58 6.79
N GLY A 753 -22.25 17.64 6.36
CA GLY A 753 -22.19 18.95 6.96
C GLY A 753 -21.00 19.83 6.58
N SER A 754 -20.25 19.50 5.53
CA SER A 754 -19.06 20.27 5.12
C SER A 754 -19.37 21.76 4.93
N PHE A 755 -20.43 22.10 4.22
CA PHE A 755 -20.82 23.50 4.05
C PHE A 755 -21.21 24.16 5.37
N TYR A 756 -21.90 23.43 6.26
CA TYR A 756 -22.30 23.95 7.57
C TYR A 756 -21.12 24.45 8.39
N PHE A 757 -20.08 23.63 8.54
CA PHE A 757 -18.90 24.00 9.31
C PHE A 757 -18.09 25.11 8.65
N LEU A 758 -17.89 25.07 7.34
CA LEU A 758 -17.16 26.10 6.61
C LEU A 758 -17.87 27.46 6.61
N ILE A 759 -19.20 27.47 6.50
CA ILE A 759 -19.99 28.73 6.59
C ILE A 759 -19.83 29.34 7.97
N ILE A 760 -19.93 28.53 9.03
CA ILE A 760 -19.75 29.03 10.39
C ILE A 760 -18.35 29.61 10.58
N ASP A 761 -17.31 28.92 10.14
CA ASP A 761 -15.93 29.38 10.25
C ASP A 761 -15.72 30.73 9.54
N ARG A 762 -16.25 30.88 8.32
CA ARG A 762 -16.16 32.13 7.54
C ARG A 762 -16.95 33.28 8.17
N LEU A 763 -18.11 33.00 8.71
CA LEU A 763 -18.90 33.99 9.41
C LEU A 763 -18.29 34.38 10.78
N MET A 764 -17.68 33.43 11.48
CA MET A 764 -16.93 33.70 12.71
C MET A 764 -15.78 34.65 12.48
N GLU A 765 -15.09 34.54 11.36
CA GLU A 765 -14.03 35.44 10.94
C GLU A 765 -14.60 36.78 10.45
N GLY A 766 -15.55 36.74 9.50
CA GLY A 766 -16.06 37.92 8.84
C GLY A 766 -16.88 38.87 9.74
N LEU A 767 -17.50 38.34 10.79
CA LEU A 767 -18.28 39.11 11.75
C LEU A 767 -17.48 39.54 12.99
N SER A 768 -16.18 39.34 13.02
CA SER A 768 -15.35 39.63 14.19
C SER A 768 -15.37 41.09 14.63
N GLU A 769 -15.48 42.03 13.69
CA GLU A 769 -15.61 43.47 13.95
C GLU A 769 -17.06 43.91 14.20
N VAL A 770 -18.05 43.08 13.82
CA VAL A 770 -19.50 43.43 13.94
C VAL A 770 -20.06 42.94 15.27
N ILE A 771 -19.65 41.77 15.72
CA ILE A 771 -20.01 41.16 17.00
C ILE A 771 -18.70 40.74 17.69
N GLU A 772 -18.22 41.57 18.63
CA GLU A 772 -16.90 41.39 19.25
C GLU A 772 -16.80 40.10 20.07
N SER A 773 -17.81 39.77 20.85
CA SER A 773 -17.84 38.56 21.69
C SER A 773 -17.87 37.29 20.82
N PRO A 774 -16.88 36.40 20.87
CA PRO A 774 -16.92 35.18 20.11
C PRO A 774 -18.11 34.25 20.42
N GLU A 775 -18.54 34.21 21.69
CA GLU A 775 -19.67 33.40 22.12
C GLU A 775 -21.01 33.96 21.59
N GLU A 776 -21.21 35.25 21.68
CA GLU A 776 -22.39 35.93 21.14
C GLU A 776 -22.40 35.82 19.59
N ARG A 777 -21.26 35.96 18.95
CA ARG A 777 -21.10 35.79 17.53
C ARG A 777 -21.49 34.39 17.08
N LEU A 778 -20.93 33.36 17.72
CA LEU A 778 -21.27 31.97 17.45
C LEU A 778 -22.77 31.70 17.65
N LYS A 779 -23.32 32.18 18.75
CA LYS A 779 -24.77 32.04 19.03
C LYS A 779 -25.60 32.70 17.93
N HIS A 780 -25.27 33.91 17.52
CA HIS A 780 -25.95 34.61 16.45
C HIS A 780 -25.91 33.84 15.12
N ILE A 781 -24.72 33.35 14.73
CA ILE A 781 -24.54 32.63 13.49
C ILE A 781 -25.33 31.33 13.49
N VAL A 782 -25.18 30.53 14.52
CA VAL A 782 -25.78 29.18 14.60
C VAL A 782 -27.29 29.21 14.72
N GLU A 783 -27.84 30.19 15.49
CA GLU A 783 -29.31 30.28 15.72
C GLU A 783 -30.04 31.11 14.65
N ASN A 784 -29.37 32.08 13.97
CA ASN A 784 -30.07 33.01 13.10
C ASN A 784 -29.59 33.06 11.64
N GLN A 785 -28.41 32.53 11.33
CA GLN A 785 -27.86 32.68 9.98
C GLN A 785 -27.74 31.36 9.22
N VAL A 786 -27.50 30.21 9.86
CA VAL A 786 -27.21 28.95 9.17
C VAL A 786 -28.30 27.92 9.41
N PHE A 787 -28.89 27.40 8.33
CA PHE A 787 -30.00 26.45 8.34
C PHE A 787 -29.68 25.30 7.41
N ILE A 788 -29.80 24.06 7.88
CA ILE A 788 -29.50 22.87 7.07
C ILE A 788 -30.58 21.82 7.19
N TYR A 789 -30.89 21.15 6.08
CA TYR A 789 -31.96 20.17 5.94
C TYR A 789 -31.46 18.90 5.28
N ASP A 790 -31.91 17.74 5.76
CA ASP A 790 -31.67 16.45 5.11
C ASP A 790 -32.88 15.53 5.30
N THR A 791 -33.11 14.66 4.33
CA THR A 791 -34.17 13.65 4.34
C THR A 791 -33.82 12.42 5.16
N ASN A 792 -32.56 12.30 5.64
CA ASN A 792 -32.07 11.19 6.40
C ASN A 792 -31.71 11.61 7.83
N GLU A 793 -32.17 10.82 8.81
CA GLU A 793 -31.91 11.06 10.23
C GLU A 793 -30.43 10.91 10.62
N VAL A 794 -29.72 10.03 9.96
CA VAL A 794 -28.29 9.73 10.29
C VAL A 794 -27.40 10.95 10.10
N PRO A 795 -27.43 11.70 8.97
CA PRO A 795 -26.71 12.95 8.82
C PRO A 795 -27.05 13.96 9.94
N ARG A 796 -28.29 14.09 10.28
CA ARG A 796 -28.73 15.00 11.34
C ARG A 796 -28.10 14.65 12.70
N LEU A 797 -28.14 13.38 13.09
CA LEU A 797 -27.55 12.92 14.34
C LEU A 797 -26.02 13.15 14.33
N PHE A 798 -25.37 12.85 13.22
CA PHE A 798 -23.94 12.99 13.06
C PHE A 798 -23.49 14.46 13.13
N VAL A 799 -24.04 15.33 12.28
CA VAL A 799 -23.64 16.75 12.24
C VAL A 799 -23.96 17.44 13.56
N ARG A 800 -25.11 17.10 14.19
CA ARG A 800 -25.46 17.64 15.48
C ARG A 800 -24.50 17.22 16.59
N ALA A 801 -24.05 15.97 16.59
CA ALA A 801 -23.06 15.48 17.55
C ALA A 801 -21.72 16.19 17.38
N LEU A 802 -21.27 16.38 16.13
CA LEU A 802 -20.03 17.09 15.83
C LEU A 802 -20.10 18.58 16.17
N ALA A 803 -21.16 19.25 15.76
CA ALA A 803 -21.37 20.68 16.07
C ALA A 803 -21.43 20.92 17.58
N GLY A 804 -22.10 20.01 18.31
CA GLY A 804 -22.14 20.04 19.77
C GLY A 804 -20.78 20.00 20.42
N ARG A 805 -19.83 19.20 19.88
CA ARG A 805 -18.45 19.11 20.36
C ARG A 805 -17.59 20.27 19.89
N GLN A 806 -17.65 20.60 18.61
CA GLN A 806 -16.84 21.66 17.99
C GLN A 806 -17.09 23.02 18.62
N TYR A 807 -18.33 23.34 18.85
CA TYR A 807 -18.74 24.65 19.31
C TYR A 807 -19.26 24.68 20.75
N ASN A 808 -19.16 23.58 21.47
CA ASN A 808 -19.62 23.46 22.86
C ASN A 808 -21.10 23.94 23.08
N LEU A 809 -21.94 23.62 22.11
CA LEU A 809 -23.30 24.18 22.00
C LEU A 809 -24.16 23.96 23.25
N LYS A 810 -23.99 22.83 23.93
CA LYS A 810 -24.77 22.51 25.14
C LYS A 810 -24.41 23.44 26.32
N GLN A 811 -23.11 23.70 26.57
CA GLN A 811 -22.68 24.61 27.61
C GLN A 811 -23.06 26.05 27.33
N LEU A 812 -22.96 26.45 26.07
CA LEU A 812 -23.34 27.82 25.64
C LEU A 812 -24.85 28.01 25.45
N ASN A 813 -25.66 26.97 25.65
CA ASN A 813 -27.08 26.97 25.43
C ASN A 813 -27.48 27.50 24.03
N ILE A 814 -26.79 26.99 23.00
CA ILE A 814 -27.02 27.36 21.60
C ILE A 814 -27.84 26.27 20.92
N LYS A 815 -28.85 26.63 20.16
CA LYS A 815 -29.75 25.71 19.45
C LYS A 815 -29.46 25.75 17.94
N PRO A 816 -28.84 24.74 17.35
CA PRO A 816 -28.54 24.73 15.92
C PRO A 816 -29.79 24.44 15.06
N ASN A 817 -29.85 25.06 13.90
CA ASN A 817 -30.91 24.83 12.91
C ASN A 817 -30.53 23.66 11.98
N ILE A 818 -30.53 22.45 12.52
CA ILE A 818 -30.24 21.20 11.83
C ILE A 818 -31.48 20.33 11.81
N TYR A 819 -32.11 20.21 10.65
CA TYR A 819 -33.43 19.61 10.52
C TYR A 819 -33.40 18.30 9.75
N TYR A 820 -34.32 17.41 10.17
CA TYR A 820 -34.69 16.19 9.46
C TYR A 820 -36.00 16.42 8.72
N ASN A 821 -35.93 16.96 7.52
CA ASN A 821 -37.09 17.28 6.69
C ASN A 821 -36.70 17.22 5.21
N ASN A 822 -37.66 16.88 4.37
CA ASN A 822 -37.49 16.94 2.93
C ASN A 822 -37.66 18.38 2.43
N ALA A 823 -36.57 19.04 2.07
CA ALA A 823 -36.61 20.40 1.55
C ALA A 823 -37.44 20.56 0.26
N LEU A 824 -37.71 19.49 -0.47
CA LEU A 824 -38.52 19.49 -1.70
C LEU A 824 -40.02 19.45 -1.41
N GLU A 825 -40.45 19.05 -0.22
CA GLU A 825 -41.84 18.86 0.17
C GLU A 825 -42.36 19.94 1.12
N GLU A 826 -41.47 20.75 1.70
CA GLU A 826 -41.84 21.80 2.64
C GLU A 826 -42.12 23.15 1.95
N GLU A 827 -43.24 23.82 2.35
CA GLU A 827 -43.41 25.25 2.08
C GLU A 827 -42.58 26.05 3.08
N PHE A 828 -41.39 26.51 2.65
CA PHE A 828 -40.55 27.37 3.48
C PHE A 828 -41.19 28.78 3.58
N SER A 829 -41.59 29.14 4.77
CA SER A 829 -42.00 30.52 5.08
C SER A 829 -40.83 31.49 5.09
N MET A 830 -39.61 30.97 5.34
CA MET A 830 -38.37 31.71 5.37
C MET A 830 -37.66 31.63 4.02
N LYS A 831 -37.15 32.77 3.55
CA LYS A 831 -36.26 32.84 2.37
C LYS A 831 -34.84 33.14 2.80
N PHE A 832 -33.87 32.63 2.01
CA PHE A 832 -32.45 32.69 2.30
C PHE A 832 -31.71 33.61 1.34
N ASP A 833 -30.62 34.22 1.81
CA ASP A 833 -29.73 35.04 0.98
C ASP A 833 -28.80 34.20 0.16
N VAL A 834 -28.34 33.07 0.70
CA VAL A 834 -27.39 32.16 0.07
C VAL A 834 -27.86 30.71 0.26
N ILE A 835 -27.91 29.96 -0.82
CA ILE A 835 -28.21 28.53 -0.81
C ILE A 835 -27.04 27.79 -1.44
N VAL A 836 -26.43 26.85 -0.70
CA VAL A 836 -25.28 26.06 -1.14
C VAL A 836 -25.56 24.59 -0.94
N GLY A 837 -24.88 23.73 -1.67
CA GLY A 837 -25.01 22.31 -1.45
C GLY A 837 -24.49 21.44 -2.59
N ASN A 838 -24.49 20.15 -2.33
CA ASN A 838 -24.26 19.09 -3.31
C ASN A 838 -25.46 18.14 -3.31
N PRO A 839 -26.60 18.57 -3.90
CA PRO A 839 -27.84 17.78 -3.86
C PRO A 839 -27.66 16.46 -4.65
N PRO A 840 -28.43 15.41 -4.27
CA PRO A 840 -28.37 14.13 -4.97
C PRO A 840 -28.81 14.28 -6.43
N PHE A 841 -28.14 13.56 -7.34
CA PHE A 841 -28.37 13.67 -8.78
C PHE A 841 -29.49 12.77 -9.28
N ASN A 842 -29.73 11.62 -8.64
CA ASN A 842 -30.73 10.64 -9.04
C ASN A 842 -31.58 10.19 -7.85
N GLU A 843 -32.79 9.71 -8.11
CA GLU A 843 -33.62 9.07 -7.08
C GLU A 843 -32.90 7.78 -6.59
N SER A 844 -32.78 7.63 -5.27
CA SER A 844 -32.27 6.40 -4.69
C SER A 844 -33.25 5.24 -5.01
N THR A 845 -32.74 4.19 -5.64
CA THR A 845 -33.49 2.98 -6.03
C THR A 845 -33.84 2.06 -4.84
N THR A 846 -33.92 2.57 -3.63
CA THR A 846 -34.27 1.79 -2.43
C THR A 846 -35.74 1.55 -2.19
N SER A 847 -36.67 2.14 -2.97
CA SER A 847 -38.05 1.77 -2.90
C SER A 847 -38.38 0.60 -3.85
N LYS A 848 -38.37 -0.62 -3.33
CA LYS A 848 -38.85 -1.82 -3.98
C LYS A 848 -40.41 -1.81 -4.10
N HIS A 849 -40.99 -0.88 -4.80
CA HIS A 849 -42.35 -0.97 -5.34
C HIS A 849 -42.45 -0.10 -6.59
N ALA A 850 -41.83 -0.52 -7.67
CA ALA A 850 -42.13 0.08 -8.97
C ALA A 850 -42.49 -1.03 -9.97
N SER A 851 -43.71 -1.52 -9.84
CA SER A 851 -44.44 -2.03 -10.98
C SER A 851 -45.08 -0.80 -11.65
N SER A 852 -44.35 -0.04 -12.43
CA SER A 852 -44.87 0.72 -13.56
C SER A 852 -43.72 1.35 -14.33
N LYS A 853 -43.64 1.01 -15.61
CA LYS A 853 -42.85 1.70 -16.61
C LYS A 853 -43.34 3.17 -16.67
N LYS A 854 -42.79 4.08 -15.89
CA LYS A 854 -42.86 5.50 -16.14
C LYS A 854 -41.54 5.94 -16.77
N LYS A 855 -41.66 6.41 -18.01
CA LYS A 855 -40.59 7.13 -18.72
C LYS A 855 -40.22 8.38 -17.91
N GLY A 856 -38.91 8.53 -17.61
CA GLY A 856 -38.27 9.73 -17.09
C GLY A 856 -38.25 9.79 -15.56
N SER A 857 -37.21 9.22 -14.93
CA SER A 857 -36.84 9.63 -13.57
C SER A 857 -36.54 11.14 -13.63
N ALA A 858 -37.32 11.96 -12.90
CA ALA A 858 -37.02 13.37 -12.76
C ALA A 858 -35.63 13.48 -12.09
N ASN A 859 -34.72 14.17 -12.75
CA ASN A 859 -33.39 14.42 -12.18
C ASN A 859 -33.55 15.24 -10.90
N GLN A 860 -33.21 14.66 -9.74
CA GLN A 860 -33.40 15.32 -8.45
C GLN A 860 -32.64 16.65 -8.35
N SER A 861 -31.48 16.76 -9.02
CA SER A 861 -30.73 18.04 -9.07
C SER A 861 -31.57 19.17 -9.63
N ILE A 862 -32.46 18.93 -10.62
CA ILE A 862 -33.33 19.93 -11.18
C ILE A 862 -34.36 20.36 -10.15
N GLN A 863 -34.95 19.41 -9.42
CA GLN A 863 -35.95 19.69 -8.37
C GLN A 863 -35.33 20.53 -7.24
N PHE A 864 -34.08 20.21 -6.83
CA PHE A 864 -33.38 21.02 -5.83
C PHE A 864 -33.10 22.43 -6.32
N ILE A 865 -32.68 22.62 -7.58
CA ILE A 865 -32.46 23.95 -8.17
C ILE A 865 -33.77 24.75 -8.19
N GLU A 866 -34.86 24.15 -8.68
CA GLU A 866 -36.17 24.80 -8.76
C GLU A 866 -36.72 25.15 -7.38
N CYS A 867 -36.59 24.25 -6.41
CA CYS A 867 -36.99 24.49 -5.02
C CYS A 867 -36.13 25.63 -4.41
N SER A 868 -34.84 25.59 -4.60
CA SER A 868 -33.91 26.61 -4.07
C SER A 868 -34.18 28.00 -4.66
N MET A 869 -34.56 28.09 -5.96
CA MET A 869 -34.97 29.36 -6.55
C MET A 869 -36.21 29.94 -5.86
N SER A 870 -37.14 29.08 -5.44
CA SER A 870 -38.34 29.52 -4.68
C SER A 870 -38.03 29.94 -3.25
N MET A 871 -36.97 29.43 -2.66
CA MET A 871 -36.48 29.73 -1.31
C MET A 871 -35.54 30.94 -1.26
N LEU A 872 -35.12 31.45 -2.41
CA LEU A 872 -34.10 32.51 -2.50
C LEU A 872 -34.76 33.89 -2.33
N LYS A 873 -34.08 34.77 -1.61
CA LYS A 873 -34.42 36.21 -1.56
C LYS A 873 -34.01 36.87 -2.88
N PRO A 874 -34.71 37.98 -3.28
CA PRO A 874 -34.26 38.79 -4.42
C PRO A 874 -32.80 39.23 -4.23
N GLY A 875 -31.98 39.00 -5.26
CA GLY A 875 -30.54 39.31 -5.21
C GLY A 875 -29.70 38.32 -4.42
N GLY A 876 -30.26 37.17 -4.04
CA GLY A 876 -29.52 36.06 -3.38
C GLY A 876 -28.73 35.19 -4.34
N HIS A 877 -27.95 34.27 -3.77
CA HIS A 877 -27.01 33.42 -4.52
C HIS A 877 -27.30 31.95 -4.31
N ILE A 878 -27.20 31.16 -5.38
CA ILE A 878 -27.22 29.70 -5.33
C ILE A 878 -25.86 29.16 -5.84
N ALA A 879 -25.23 28.28 -5.07
CA ALA A 879 -24.01 27.61 -5.47
C ALA A 879 -24.10 26.10 -5.20
N PHE A 880 -24.35 25.32 -6.26
CA PHE A 880 -24.57 23.89 -6.21
C PHE A 880 -23.53 23.12 -7.05
N VAL A 881 -23.16 21.93 -6.58
CA VAL A 881 -22.55 20.91 -7.43
C VAL A 881 -23.66 20.24 -8.25
N THR A 882 -23.53 20.27 -9.57
CA THR A 882 -24.56 19.73 -10.47
C THR A 882 -23.92 19.05 -11.68
N PRO A 883 -24.59 18.06 -12.31
CA PRO A 883 -24.14 17.49 -13.55
C PRO A 883 -24.04 18.53 -14.69
N ASP A 884 -23.01 18.44 -15.52
CA ASP A 884 -22.70 19.36 -16.62
C ASP A 884 -23.80 19.48 -17.68
N HIS A 885 -24.55 18.39 -17.90
CA HIS A 885 -25.62 18.35 -18.91
C HIS A 885 -26.77 19.33 -18.61
N LEU A 886 -26.92 19.78 -17.35
CA LEU A 886 -27.94 20.78 -16.99
C LEU A 886 -27.68 22.16 -17.60
N PHE A 887 -26.42 22.44 -17.97
CA PHE A 887 -26.03 23.73 -18.57
C PHE A 887 -25.95 23.72 -20.09
N ARG A 888 -26.33 22.63 -20.75
CA ARG A 888 -26.40 22.57 -22.22
C ARG A 888 -27.40 23.57 -22.77
N PRO A 889 -27.18 24.12 -23.99
CA PRO A 889 -28.10 25.12 -24.59
C PRO A 889 -29.57 24.71 -24.66
N THR A 890 -29.85 23.42 -24.76
CA THR A 890 -31.17 22.81 -24.83
C THR A 890 -31.82 22.56 -23.46
N SER A 891 -31.08 22.77 -22.37
CA SER A 891 -31.57 22.49 -21.03
C SER A 891 -32.64 23.50 -20.58
N ARG A 892 -33.76 22.97 -20.07
CA ARG A 892 -34.84 23.79 -19.45
C ARG A 892 -34.35 24.58 -18.25
N VAL A 893 -33.41 24.01 -17.47
CA VAL A 893 -32.80 24.67 -16.30
C VAL A 893 -32.01 25.88 -16.73
N ARG A 894 -31.14 25.73 -17.76
CA ARG A 894 -30.37 26.85 -18.30
C ARG A 894 -31.30 28.00 -18.78
N LYS A 895 -32.37 27.69 -19.51
CA LYS A 895 -33.33 28.71 -19.96
C LYS A 895 -33.92 29.45 -18.78
N ARG A 896 -34.39 28.75 -17.75
CA ARG A 896 -34.96 29.39 -16.53
C ARG A 896 -33.92 30.27 -15.81
N LEU A 897 -32.68 29.82 -15.69
CA LEU A 897 -31.61 30.60 -15.02
C LEU A 897 -31.21 31.84 -15.83
N THR A 898 -31.34 31.81 -17.17
CA THR A 898 -30.95 32.95 -18.02
C THR A 898 -32.09 33.89 -18.33
N GLU A 899 -33.34 33.45 -18.27
CA GLU A 899 -34.54 34.23 -18.61
C GLU A 899 -35.31 34.74 -17.36
N GLY A 900 -35.05 34.21 -16.20
CA GLY A 900 -35.74 34.48 -14.94
C GLY A 900 -34.94 35.29 -13.93
N GLY A 901 -33.77 35.85 -14.32
CA GLY A 901 -32.91 36.66 -13.44
C GLY A 901 -33.42 38.07 -13.22
#